data_950dc7532aeb050cda2f3938011aab2c
#
_entry.id   950dc7532aeb050cda2f3938011aab2c
#
_cell.length_a   1.000
_cell.length_b   1.000
_cell.length_c   1.000
_cell.angle_alpha   90.00
_cell.angle_beta   90.00
_cell.angle_gamma   90.00
#
_symmetry.space_group_name_H-M   'P 1'
#
loop_
_entity.id
_entity.type
_entity.pdbx_description
1 polymer ?
#
loop_
_entity_poly.entity_id
_entity_poly.type
_entity_poly.pdbx_seq_one_letter_code
_entity_poly.pdbx_strand_id
1 'polypeptide(L)'
;MNAMRAKLAVCAVAVLAGLALRADEAVLAPGRIDVVLPKKAWPVEKFAAEELTNFLSRVLGAAVPVVTKPAEDRAAILLGRAAELDVSMLERDAFRIKAEGCRRDGDSTVVPRIRIAGIDEKGELARHVRKSGLYTHVQRATLFGVYAFLEDFAGVRFYFPGELGTVANRRADVRVPEQDGVTTPYFSVRRVSIGSDGVWYEPLPGGWHKNAGKALSWLRQRYETTRIPCCHGQNKFQIVERFAETHPEYCQLRKNGTRCVELERQAVGYHQKQLCQSSKVWDVFHDDILARKDPRYADVMPQDGYRACECPDCQKAYRRNPDGSLAPSFASELIWGRTAELGRRFLAEGRTDITLTQMSYGAYTDVPNLDLPTNIQVMVAVSGPWSVHDEQAHAKALARIRAWEKKVGHRVWLWTYPHKFFATVLPGVPSFGPRAWGRFFKDAAPDIIGSFCESETDHWLFHYLNYYVFSRIAWNPDVDVEAVLAEHDRLMFGAGAAEMGRFERILEEKWVKGIAGRIIDTPEGPKSMPPSENEIWTKVFSPDVMRELEGHLSAAEGKAGKGTLEARRVDLMRRELFGPLLAASKAYCGAGGIAGEKARRAAFPAGSDLLADAKWRPYEAKSRVDTEVFLSAPDSLCIETTPEKRTGYCFSSAVLKPSTKYRISYFAKCGDVKPTSRGGGVCCVINPPKGSALAKVPGGGWTFPLYGNFLAGTTDWIVQAFEFETGSDWPKGGKAGVSVRVRNAVGTAHFDDIRLDEMEQNKKGKDSK
;
A
#
# COMPACT_ATOMS: atom_id res chain seq x y z
N MET A 1 16.29 23.27 -27.50
CA MET A 1 15.20 22.74 -28.34
C MET A 1 15.84 21.93 -29.45
N ASN A 2 15.35 20.72 -29.74
CA ASN A 2 15.81 19.82 -30.80
C ASN A 2 17.16 19.10 -30.61
N ALA A 3 17.25 18.16 -29.65
CA ALA A 3 18.21 17.04 -29.72
C ALA A 3 17.87 15.88 -28.75
N MET A 4 16.59 15.54 -28.56
CA MET A 4 16.22 14.39 -27.67
C MET A 4 14.97 13.66 -28.17
N ARG A 5 14.86 13.54 -29.50
CA ARG A 5 13.83 12.71 -30.14
C ARG A 5 14.48 11.72 -31.10
N ALA A 6 15.20 10.74 -30.59
CA ALA A 6 15.53 9.54 -31.37
C ALA A 6 16.15 8.47 -30.46
N LYS A 7 15.34 7.75 -29.68
CA LYS A 7 15.61 6.40 -29.18
C LYS A 7 14.31 5.75 -28.74
N LEU A 8 13.35 5.64 -29.65
CA LEU A 8 12.29 4.67 -29.60
C LEU A 8 12.79 3.42 -30.35
N ALA A 9 13.24 2.43 -29.65
CA ALA A 9 13.42 1.10 -30.22
C ALA A 9 12.22 0.25 -29.82
N VAL A 10 11.42 0.06 -30.81
CA VAL A 10 10.23 -0.73 -31.01
C VAL A 10 10.43 -2.18 -30.58
N CYS A 11 9.58 -2.65 -29.65
CA CYS A 11 9.15 -4.05 -29.61
C CYS A 11 7.64 -4.07 -29.92
N ALA A 12 7.29 -3.85 -31.16
CA ALA A 12 5.97 -4.14 -31.67
C ALA A 12 5.93 -5.63 -32.06
N VAL A 13 5.18 -6.44 -31.33
CA VAL A 13 4.74 -7.75 -31.81
C VAL A 13 3.67 -7.51 -32.86
N ALA A 14 4.07 -7.42 -34.12
CA ALA A 14 3.17 -7.40 -35.26
C ALA A 14 2.71 -8.83 -35.55
N VAL A 15 1.46 -9.13 -35.27
CA VAL A 15 0.75 -10.25 -35.89
C VAL A 15 0.32 -9.81 -37.29
N LEU A 16 1.14 -10.08 -38.27
CA LEU A 16 0.74 -10.05 -39.68
C LEU A 16 0.98 -11.45 -40.28
N ALA A 17 -0.07 -12.13 -40.59
CA ALA A 17 -0.05 -13.35 -41.34
C ALA A 17 0.44 -13.07 -42.79
N GLY A 18 1.50 -13.81 -43.18
CA GLY A 18 1.91 -13.87 -44.58
C GLY A 18 3.40 -13.57 -44.79
N LEU A 19 4.23 -14.63 -44.89
CA LEU A 19 5.67 -14.58 -45.26
C LEU A 19 6.58 -13.85 -44.25
N ALA A 20 6.59 -14.29 -42.98
CA ALA A 20 7.69 -13.97 -42.07
C ALA A 20 8.94 -14.70 -42.56
N LEU A 21 9.97 -13.96 -42.93
CA LEU A 21 11.34 -14.43 -42.87
C LEU A 21 11.57 -14.95 -41.45
N ARG A 22 11.69 -16.28 -41.25
CA ARG A 22 11.97 -16.85 -39.93
C ARG A 22 13.27 -16.23 -39.44
N ALA A 23 13.21 -15.49 -38.35
CA ALA A 23 14.39 -15.00 -37.67
C ALA A 23 15.24 -16.19 -37.23
N ASP A 24 16.55 -16.05 -37.29
CA ASP A 24 17.46 -17.05 -36.79
C ASP A 24 17.28 -17.22 -35.27
N GLU A 25 17.10 -18.46 -34.80
CA GLU A 25 16.78 -18.78 -33.41
C GLU A 25 17.82 -19.68 -32.76
N ALA A 26 18.17 -19.41 -31.51
CA ALA A 26 18.85 -20.33 -30.64
C ALA A 26 17.84 -21.34 -30.08
N VAL A 27 18.02 -22.62 -30.39
CA VAL A 27 17.16 -23.70 -29.90
C VAL A 27 17.81 -24.35 -28.67
N LEU A 28 17.16 -24.26 -27.53
CA LEU A 28 17.60 -24.86 -26.28
C LEU A 28 16.82 -26.17 -26.06
N ALA A 29 17.45 -27.32 -26.42
CA ALA A 29 16.84 -28.62 -26.31
C ALA A 29 17.10 -29.28 -24.95
N PRO A 30 16.19 -30.15 -24.46
CA PRO A 30 16.40 -30.91 -23.23
C PRO A 30 17.71 -31.68 -23.20
N GLY A 31 18.45 -31.63 -22.09
CA GLY A 31 19.70 -32.32 -21.89
C GLY A 31 20.89 -31.77 -22.71
N ARG A 32 20.74 -30.71 -23.48
CA ARG A 32 21.75 -30.11 -24.36
C ARG A 32 22.13 -28.68 -23.97
N ILE A 33 21.98 -28.31 -22.72
CA ILE A 33 22.19 -26.94 -22.23
C ILE A 33 23.11 -26.96 -21.03
N ASP A 34 24.07 -26.03 -20.99
CA ASP A 34 24.88 -25.71 -19.82
C ASP A 34 24.61 -24.28 -19.34
N VAL A 35 24.48 -24.08 -18.03
CA VAL A 35 24.50 -22.76 -17.42
C VAL A 35 25.90 -22.49 -16.90
N VAL A 36 26.50 -21.40 -17.35
CA VAL A 36 27.92 -21.11 -17.10
C VAL A 36 28.07 -20.00 -16.07
N LEU A 37 28.83 -20.28 -15.01
CA LEU A 37 29.25 -19.31 -14.01
C LEU A 37 30.78 -19.17 -13.95
N PRO A 38 31.28 -18.00 -13.51
CA PRO A 38 32.71 -17.86 -13.27
C PRO A 38 33.17 -18.77 -12.12
N LYS A 39 34.43 -19.26 -12.15
CA LYS A 39 35.00 -20.13 -11.08
C LYS A 39 34.77 -19.58 -9.66
N LYS A 40 34.81 -18.25 -9.48
CA LYS A 40 34.56 -17.55 -8.22
C LYS A 40 33.27 -16.73 -8.35
N ALA A 41 32.16 -17.41 -8.60
CA ALA A 41 30.84 -16.76 -8.71
C ALA A 41 30.41 -16.07 -7.42
N TRP A 42 29.84 -14.87 -7.56
CA TRP A 42 29.22 -14.14 -6.43
C TRP A 42 27.94 -14.82 -5.98
N PRO A 43 27.50 -14.58 -4.72
CA PRO A 43 26.24 -15.15 -4.23
C PRO A 43 25.03 -14.80 -5.11
N VAL A 44 24.97 -13.58 -5.66
CA VAL A 44 23.91 -13.15 -6.59
C VAL A 44 23.92 -13.98 -7.87
N GLU A 45 25.11 -14.20 -8.48
CA GLU A 45 25.26 -15.01 -9.70
C GLU A 45 24.85 -16.48 -9.46
N LYS A 46 25.24 -17.03 -8.30
CA LYS A 46 24.85 -18.41 -7.90
C LYS A 46 23.32 -18.52 -7.75
N PHE A 47 22.69 -17.53 -7.11
CA PHE A 47 21.25 -17.53 -6.96
C PHE A 47 20.53 -17.37 -8.31
N ALA A 48 21.06 -16.53 -9.21
CA ALA A 48 20.53 -16.39 -10.57
C ALA A 48 20.60 -17.71 -11.36
N ALA A 49 21.72 -18.44 -11.26
CA ALA A 49 21.87 -19.76 -11.88
C ALA A 49 20.93 -20.79 -11.27
N GLU A 50 20.75 -20.78 -9.95
CA GLU A 50 19.81 -21.68 -9.25
C GLU A 50 18.37 -21.46 -9.73
N GLU A 51 17.88 -20.21 -9.78
CA GLU A 51 16.55 -19.88 -10.28
C GLU A 51 16.40 -20.28 -11.77
N LEU A 52 17.39 -19.96 -12.61
CA LEU A 52 17.36 -20.32 -14.01
C LEU A 52 17.27 -21.85 -14.23
N THR A 53 18.16 -22.60 -13.60
CA THR A 53 18.23 -24.07 -13.80
C THR A 53 17.00 -24.77 -13.21
N ASN A 54 16.48 -24.28 -12.07
CA ASN A 54 15.25 -24.83 -11.48
C ASN A 54 14.08 -24.72 -12.47
N PHE A 55 13.86 -23.54 -13.06
CA PHE A 55 12.72 -23.37 -13.95
C PHE A 55 12.94 -23.95 -15.35
N LEU A 56 14.12 -23.84 -15.92
CA LEU A 56 14.42 -24.50 -17.20
C LEU A 56 14.33 -26.01 -17.11
N SER A 57 14.82 -26.62 -16.02
CA SER A 57 14.70 -28.06 -15.82
C SER A 57 13.22 -28.51 -15.72
N ARG A 58 12.38 -27.70 -15.08
CA ARG A 58 10.92 -27.96 -15.01
C ARG A 58 10.27 -27.83 -16.39
N VAL A 59 10.59 -26.77 -17.14
CA VAL A 59 10.03 -26.48 -18.47
C VAL A 59 10.46 -27.55 -19.48
N LEU A 60 11.73 -27.92 -19.51
CA LEU A 60 12.30 -28.87 -20.48
C LEU A 60 12.21 -30.33 -20.04
N GLY A 61 11.99 -30.59 -18.74
CA GLY A 61 11.94 -31.93 -18.19
C GLY A 61 13.25 -32.68 -18.12
N ALA A 62 14.35 -31.97 -18.21
CA ALA A 62 15.68 -32.50 -18.12
C ALA A 62 16.53 -31.60 -17.24
N ALA A 63 17.43 -32.18 -16.47
CA ALA A 63 18.35 -31.41 -15.64
C ALA A 63 19.25 -30.48 -16.49
N VAL A 64 19.39 -29.24 -16.03
CA VAL A 64 20.29 -28.25 -16.65
C VAL A 64 21.47 -28.02 -15.70
N PRO A 65 22.66 -28.51 -16.02
CA PRO A 65 23.83 -28.41 -15.14
C PRO A 65 24.40 -26.99 -15.09
N VAL A 66 24.99 -26.66 -13.93
CA VAL A 66 25.81 -25.45 -13.76
C VAL A 66 27.27 -25.83 -13.86
N VAL A 67 27.99 -25.19 -14.77
CA VAL A 67 29.41 -25.49 -15.08
C VAL A 67 30.26 -24.22 -15.06
N THR A 68 31.57 -24.36 -15.07
CA THR A 68 32.50 -23.23 -15.19
C THR A 68 33.08 -23.06 -16.60
N LYS A 69 32.88 -24.07 -17.46
CA LYS A 69 33.24 -24.06 -18.88
C LYS A 69 32.17 -24.88 -19.62
N PRO A 70 31.57 -24.34 -20.66
CA PRO A 70 30.55 -25.08 -21.43
C PRO A 70 31.20 -26.18 -22.25
N ALA A 71 30.47 -27.27 -22.51
CA ALA A 71 30.86 -28.25 -23.48
C ALA A 71 30.75 -27.67 -24.91
N GLU A 72 31.59 -28.17 -25.84
CA GLU A 72 31.67 -27.61 -27.19
C GLU A 72 30.41 -27.86 -28.01
N ASP A 73 29.76 -28.99 -27.78
CA ASP A 73 28.56 -29.45 -28.49
C ASP A 73 27.22 -29.07 -27.79
N ARG A 74 27.28 -28.30 -26.71
CA ARG A 74 26.09 -27.94 -25.91
C ARG A 74 25.82 -26.45 -25.96
N ALA A 75 24.53 -26.06 -26.10
CA ALA A 75 24.11 -24.69 -25.92
C ALA A 75 24.54 -24.17 -24.55
N ALA A 76 24.92 -22.90 -24.45
CA ALA A 76 25.33 -22.35 -23.17
C ALA A 76 24.58 -21.04 -22.84
N ILE A 77 24.15 -20.92 -21.57
CA ILE A 77 23.64 -19.68 -21.00
C ILE A 77 24.69 -19.17 -20.01
N LEU A 78 25.35 -18.08 -20.37
CA LEU A 78 26.43 -17.48 -19.59
C LEU A 78 25.88 -16.34 -18.73
N LEU A 79 26.10 -16.39 -17.41
CA LEU A 79 25.50 -15.46 -16.47
C LEU A 79 26.53 -14.52 -15.80
N GLY A 80 26.13 -13.28 -15.63
CA GLY A 80 26.89 -12.25 -14.93
C GLY A 80 28.25 -12.06 -15.55
N ARG A 81 29.31 -12.16 -14.76
CA ARG A 81 30.69 -11.98 -15.24
C ARG A 81 31.14 -13.05 -16.23
N ALA A 82 30.53 -14.25 -16.23
CA ALA A 82 30.82 -15.26 -17.25
C ALA A 82 30.24 -14.90 -18.63
N ALA A 83 29.28 -13.99 -18.69
CA ALA A 83 28.71 -13.51 -19.95
C ALA A 83 29.69 -12.64 -20.76
N GLU A 84 30.73 -12.07 -20.12
CA GLU A 84 31.70 -11.19 -20.75
C GLU A 84 31.09 -10.05 -21.57
N LEU A 85 29.99 -9.53 -21.09
CA LEU A 85 29.31 -8.35 -21.65
C LEU A 85 29.75 -7.08 -20.91
N ASP A 86 30.01 -6.02 -21.65
CA ASP A 86 30.18 -4.70 -21.03
C ASP A 86 28.82 -4.21 -20.50
N VAL A 87 28.75 -4.05 -19.19
CA VAL A 87 27.58 -3.56 -18.45
C VAL A 87 27.87 -2.27 -17.68
N SER A 88 29.07 -1.71 -17.81
CA SER A 88 29.55 -0.56 -17.04
C SER A 88 28.71 0.70 -17.23
N MET A 89 28.10 0.85 -18.39
CA MET A 89 27.25 2.00 -18.75
C MET A 89 25.75 1.74 -18.56
N LEU A 90 25.37 0.59 -18.02
CA LEU A 90 23.97 0.29 -17.77
C LEU A 90 23.45 1.08 -16.57
N GLU A 91 22.20 1.47 -16.61
CA GLU A 91 21.51 2.03 -15.46
C GLU A 91 21.30 0.93 -14.38
N ARG A 92 21.04 1.38 -13.16
CA ARG A 92 20.72 0.47 -12.06
C ARG A 92 19.50 -0.38 -12.41
N ASP A 93 19.58 -1.67 -12.11
CA ASP A 93 18.57 -2.70 -12.41
C ASP A 93 18.44 -3.05 -13.91
N ALA A 94 19.09 -2.33 -14.83
CA ALA A 94 19.11 -2.66 -16.25
C ALA A 94 20.01 -3.90 -16.50
N PHE A 95 19.60 -4.70 -17.49
CA PHE A 95 20.34 -5.89 -17.91
C PHE A 95 20.41 -5.98 -19.43
N ARG A 96 21.39 -6.76 -19.93
CA ARG A 96 21.58 -7.07 -21.34
C ARG A 96 21.40 -8.56 -21.57
N ILE A 97 20.64 -8.90 -22.59
CA ILE A 97 20.52 -10.28 -23.11
C ILE A 97 21.03 -10.27 -24.55
N LYS A 98 22.04 -11.11 -24.81
CA LYS A 98 22.59 -11.32 -26.14
C LYS A 98 22.49 -12.80 -26.51
N ALA A 99 21.85 -13.11 -27.62
CA ALA A 99 21.73 -14.44 -28.18
C ALA A 99 22.51 -14.50 -29.50
N GLU A 100 23.48 -15.41 -29.61
CA GLU A 100 24.38 -15.59 -30.72
C GLU A 100 24.40 -17.06 -31.14
N GLY A 101 24.86 -17.34 -32.38
CA GLY A 101 24.90 -18.69 -32.90
C GLY A 101 23.48 -19.21 -33.17
N CYS A 102 22.61 -18.35 -33.59
CA CYS A 102 21.23 -18.68 -33.98
C CYS A 102 21.24 -19.35 -35.37
N ARG A 103 20.33 -20.28 -35.62
CA ARG A 103 20.30 -21.12 -36.81
C ARG A 103 19.10 -20.78 -37.67
N ARG A 104 19.30 -20.82 -38.99
CA ARG A 104 18.18 -21.08 -39.92
C ARG A 104 17.89 -22.58 -39.91
N ASP A 105 16.63 -22.97 -40.10
CA ASP A 105 16.22 -24.36 -40.14
C ASP A 105 17.22 -25.24 -40.97
N GLY A 106 17.88 -26.21 -40.30
CA GLY A 106 18.67 -27.24 -40.92
C GLY A 106 20.19 -27.17 -40.71
N ASP A 107 20.76 -26.07 -40.19
CA ASP A 107 22.23 -26.04 -39.91
C ASP A 107 22.54 -26.57 -38.48
N SER A 108 23.22 -27.74 -38.40
CA SER A 108 23.57 -28.40 -37.13
C SER A 108 24.91 -27.97 -36.55
N THR A 109 25.68 -27.12 -37.22
CA THR A 109 27.06 -26.83 -36.87
C THR A 109 27.29 -25.72 -35.87
N VAL A 110 26.30 -24.81 -35.72
CA VAL A 110 26.42 -23.66 -34.83
C VAL A 110 25.84 -23.97 -33.45
N VAL A 111 26.60 -23.73 -32.40
CA VAL A 111 26.19 -23.99 -31.00
C VAL A 111 25.76 -22.67 -30.34
N PRO A 112 24.49 -22.55 -29.91
CA PRO A 112 23.98 -21.31 -29.38
C PRO A 112 24.68 -20.84 -28.09
N ARG A 113 24.92 -19.54 -28.01
CA ARG A 113 25.43 -18.86 -26.80
C ARG A 113 24.47 -17.74 -26.42
N ILE A 114 23.91 -17.84 -25.23
CA ILE A 114 23.07 -16.81 -24.66
C ILE A 114 23.80 -16.18 -23.49
N ARG A 115 23.93 -14.87 -23.49
CA ARG A 115 24.65 -14.10 -22.49
C ARG A 115 23.70 -13.22 -21.76
N ILE A 116 23.64 -13.29 -20.42
CA ILE A 116 22.74 -12.50 -19.56
C ILE A 116 23.58 -11.83 -18.49
N ALA A 117 23.66 -10.51 -18.50
CA ALA A 117 24.39 -9.76 -17.49
C ALA A 117 23.78 -8.38 -17.22
N GLY A 118 23.98 -7.89 -16.02
CA GLY A 118 23.74 -6.53 -15.59
C GLY A 118 24.67 -6.17 -14.43
N ILE A 119 24.51 -4.99 -13.86
CA ILE A 119 25.34 -4.58 -12.72
C ILE A 119 24.90 -5.35 -11.48
N ASP A 120 25.81 -6.14 -10.93
CA ASP A 120 25.58 -6.92 -9.71
C ASP A 120 26.50 -6.45 -8.59
N GLU A 121 26.06 -6.65 -7.34
CA GLU A 121 26.86 -6.47 -6.12
C GLU A 121 27.16 -7.82 -5.47
N LYS A 122 28.29 -7.90 -4.79
CA LYS A 122 28.69 -9.09 -4.03
C LYS A 122 27.90 -9.18 -2.73
N GLY A 123 26.66 -9.66 -2.74
CA GLY A 123 25.75 -9.74 -1.59
C GLY A 123 25.14 -11.13 -1.37
N GLU A 124 24.82 -11.46 -0.13
CA GLU A 124 24.25 -12.74 0.34
C GLU A 124 22.75 -12.84 0.10
N LEU A 125 22.32 -12.83 -1.16
CA LEU A 125 20.91 -12.76 -1.54
C LEU A 125 20.08 -13.96 -1.05
N ALA A 126 20.54 -15.18 -1.31
CA ALA A 126 19.82 -16.41 -0.95
C ALA A 126 19.60 -16.50 0.57
N ARG A 127 20.64 -16.19 1.35
CA ARG A 127 20.56 -16.17 2.82
C ARG A 127 19.54 -15.14 3.32
N HIS A 128 19.56 -13.92 2.78
CA HIS A 128 18.60 -12.89 3.17
C HIS A 128 17.17 -13.30 2.86
N VAL A 129 16.90 -13.81 1.67
CA VAL A 129 15.56 -14.26 1.28
C VAL A 129 15.11 -15.44 2.12
N ARG A 130 15.89 -16.53 2.18
CA ARG A 130 15.43 -17.80 2.76
C ARG A 130 15.50 -17.85 4.27
N LYS A 131 16.56 -17.27 4.88
CA LYS A 131 16.80 -17.36 6.33
C LYS A 131 16.31 -16.16 7.12
N SER A 132 16.23 -14.99 6.51
CA SER A 132 15.78 -13.76 7.18
C SER A 132 14.43 -13.26 6.64
N GLY A 133 13.95 -13.75 5.51
CA GLY A 133 12.73 -13.28 4.86
C GLY A 133 12.81 -11.80 4.45
N LEU A 134 14.04 -11.29 4.24
CA LEU A 134 14.27 -9.88 3.95
C LEU A 134 14.48 -9.66 2.46
N TYR A 135 13.86 -8.61 1.98
CA TYR A 135 14.19 -8.01 0.70
C TYR A 135 15.38 -7.06 0.89
N THR A 136 16.45 -7.27 0.11
CA THR A 136 17.65 -6.47 0.20
C THR A 136 17.82 -5.53 -0.99
N HIS A 137 18.60 -4.47 -0.81
CA HIS A 137 18.90 -3.51 -1.88
C HIS A 137 20.19 -3.85 -2.66
N VAL A 138 20.70 -5.07 -2.53
CA VAL A 138 21.84 -5.58 -3.32
C VAL A 138 21.51 -5.52 -4.81
N GLN A 139 22.37 -4.91 -5.62
CA GLN A 139 22.21 -4.90 -7.07
C GLN A 139 22.30 -6.33 -7.61
N ARG A 140 21.34 -6.67 -8.48
CA ARG A 140 21.12 -8.05 -8.96
C ARG A 140 20.56 -8.08 -10.37
N ALA A 141 21.05 -7.21 -11.22
CA ALA A 141 20.48 -7.02 -12.55
C ALA A 141 20.62 -8.27 -13.44
N THR A 142 21.67 -9.09 -13.27
CA THR A 142 21.75 -10.41 -13.92
C THR A 142 20.57 -11.31 -13.54
N LEU A 143 20.15 -11.34 -12.26
CA LEU A 143 18.98 -12.09 -11.82
C LEU A 143 17.70 -11.57 -12.48
N PHE A 144 17.54 -10.25 -12.63
CA PHE A 144 16.41 -9.67 -13.35
C PHE A 144 16.40 -10.07 -14.83
N GLY A 145 17.57 -10.13 -15.46
CA GLY A 145 17.72 -10.68 -16.81
C GLY A 145 17.34 -12.16 -16.91
N VAL A 146 17.67 -12.96 -15.89
CA VAL A 146 17.23 -14.36 -15.80
C VAL A 146 15.71 -14.47 -15.71
N TYR A 147 15.05 -13.67 -14.88
CA TYR A 147 13.60 -13.70 -14.80
C TYR A 147 12.93 -13.22 -16.10
N ALA A 148 13.47 -12.18 -16.74
CA ALA A 148 13.01 -11.75 -18.06
C ALA A 148 13.17 -12.87 -19.09
N PHE A 149 14.33 -13.51 -19.15
CA PHE A 149 14.57 -14.65 -20.03
C PHE A 149 13.56 -15.78 -19.81
N LEU A 150 13.29 -16.14 -18.57
CA LEU A 150 12.32 -17.18 -18.21
C LEU A 150 10.89 -16.79 -18.62
N GLU A 151 10.52 -15.52 -18.47
CA GLU A 151 9.20 -15.03 -18.84
C GLU A 151 9.01 -14.92 -20.36
N ASP A 152 10.00 -14.33 -21.06
CA ASP A 152 9.87 -13.96 -22.46
C ASP A 152 10.06 -15.19 -23.39
N PHE A 153 10.97 -16.12 -23.03
CA PHE A 153 11.32 -17.24 -23.89
C PHE A 153 10.85 -18.60 -23.35
N ALA A 154 10.98 -18.85 -22.05
CA ALA A 154 10.59 -20.12 -21.47
C ALA A 154 9.10 -20.17 -21.03
N GLY A 155 8.38 -19.05 -21.10
CA GLY A 155 6.95 -18.98 -20.76
C GLY A 155 6.63 -19.17 -19.28
N VAL A 156 7.62 -18.93 -18.42
CA VAL A 156 7.42 -18.97 -16.96
C VAL A 156 6.68 -17.69 -16.51
N ARG A 157 5.81 -17.82 -15.54
CA ARG A 157 5.14 -16.66 -14.90
C ARG A 157 5.15 -16.80 -13.39
N PHE A 158 5.27 -15.67 -12.69
CA PHE A 158 5.33 -15.58 -11.24
C PHE A 158 4.24 -14.64 -10.72
N TYR A 159 3.03 -15.15 -10.50
CA TYR A 159 1.89 -14.34 -10.07
C TYR A 159 1.90 -14.09 -8.55
N PHE A 160 2.17 -15.12 -7.75
CA PHE A 160 2.31 -15.05 -6.30
C PHE A 160 3.24 -16.16 -5.78
N PRO A 161 3.66 -16.14 -4.49
CA PRO A 161 4.56 -17.13 -3.94
C PRO A 161 4.01 -18.56 -3.99
N GLY A 162 4.86 -19.53 -4.27
CA GLY A 162 4.57 -20.96 -4.27
C GLY A 162 4.31 -21.56 -5.64
N GLU A 163 4.06 -22.87 -5.67
CA GLU A 163 3.83 -23.63 -6.91
C GLU A 163 2.54 -23.16 -7.59
N LEU A 164 1.47 -22.96 -6.81
CA LEU A 164 0.17 -22.54 -7.34
C LEU A 164 0.23 -21.18 -8.02
N GLY A 165 1.10 -20.25 -7.54
CA GLY A 165 1.31 -18.95 -8.13
C GLY A 165 2.35 -18.92 -9.26
N THR A 166 2.99 -20.06 -9.55
CA THR A 166 4.03 -20.16 -10.56
C THR A 166 3.57 -21.01 -11.74
N VAL A 167 3.70 -20.50 -12.95
CA VAL A 167 3.47 -21.26 -14.19
C VAL A 167 4.82 -21.61 -14.79
N ALA A 168 5.05 -22.89 -15.04
CA ALA A 168 6.25 -23.43 -15.70
C ALA A 168 5.86 -24.70 -16.49
N ASN A 169 5.07 -24.50 -17.53
CA ASN A 169 4.53 -25.58 -18.33
C ASN A 169 5.61 -26.25 -19.16
N ARG A 170 5.50 -27.55 -19.36
CA ARG A 170 6.40 -28.36 -20.19
C ARG A 170 6.43 -27.88 -21.64
N ARG A 171 7.62 -27.84 -22.22
CA ARG A 171 7.89 -27.52 -23.62
C ARG A 171 8.88 -28.49 -24.21
N ALA A 172 8.79 -28.70 -25.52
CA ALA A 172 9.74 -29.53 -26.25
C ALA A 172 11.13 -28.86 -26.31
N ASP A 173 11.14 -27.54 -26.46
CA ASP A 173 12.34 -26.70 -26.52
C ASP A 173 12.04 -25.28 -26.00
N VAL A 174 13.08 -24.49 -25.83
CA VAL A 174 12.99 -23.03 -25.62
C VAL A 174 13.72 -22.35 -26.77
N ARG A 175 13.01 -21.44 -27.47
CA ARG A 175 13.55 -20.72 -28.63
C ARG A 175 13.81 -19.26 -28.28
N VAL A 176 14.99 -18.81 -28.65
CA VAL A 176 15.45 -17.44 -28.40
C VAL A 176 15.88 -16.81 -29.70
N PRO A 177 15.20 -15.78 -30.20
CA PRO A 177 15.62 -15.06 -31.39
C PRO A 177 17.02 -14.49 -31.25
N GLU A 178 17.75 -14.37 -32.36
CA GLU A 178 18.99 -13.64 -32.38
C GLU A 178 18.76 -12.20 -31.94
N GLN A 179 19.50 -11.76 -30.95
CA GLN A 179 19.33 -10.45 -30.36
C GLN A 179 20.55 -9.96 -29.59
N ASP A 180 20.62 -8.66 -29.41
CA ASP A 180 21.55 -7.99 -28.51
C ASP A 180 20.83 -6.77 -27.93
N GLY A 181 20.05 -7.01 -26.85
CA GLY A 181 19.11 -6.04 -26.29
C GLY A 181 19.45 -5.65 -24.85
N VAL A 182 19.26 -4.38 -24.52
CA VAL A 182 19.30 -3.85 -23.16
C VAL A 182 17.86 -3.55 -22.72
N THR A 183 17.49 -4.05 -21.55
CA THR A 183 16.23 -3.75 -20.91
C THR A 183 16.47 -2.93 -19.65
N THR A 184 15.85 -1.75 -19.58
CA THR A 184 15.92 -0.82 -18.45
C THR A 184 14.52 -0.65 -17.86
N PRO A 185 14.33 -0.71 -16.54
CA PRO A 185 13.02 -0.44 -15.97
C PRO A 185 12.61 1.01 -16.21
N TYR A 186 11.38 1.23 -16.61
CA TYR A 186 10.86 2.59 -16.84
C TYR A 186 10.72 3.36 -15.52
N PHE A 187 10.32 2.67 -14.43
CA PHE A 187 10.31 3.23 -13.09
C PHE A 187 11.55 2.77 -12.30
N SER A 188 12.28 3.71 -11.73
CA SER A 188 13.37 3.40 -10.79
C SER A 188 12.83 3.07 -9.39
N VAL A 189 11.66 3.60 -9.00
CA VAL A 189 10.98 3.29 -7.74
C VAL A 189 9.83 2.31 -8.00
N ARG A 190 10.02 1.07 -7.57
CA ARG A 190 9.09 -0.04 -7.75
C ARG A 190 8.90 -0.76 -6.43
N ARG A 191 8.12 -0.14 -5.53
CA ARG A 191 8.01 -0.64 -4.14
C ARG A 191 6.57 -0.89 -3.74
N VAL A 192 6.35 -2.05 -3.15
CA VAL A 192 5.10 -2.42 -2.49
C VAL A 192 5.41 -2.81 -1.05
N SER A 193 4.72 -2.22 -0.09
CA SER A 193 4.71 -2.67 1.29
C SER A 193 3.46 -3.50 1.52
N ILE A 194 3.64 -4.71 1.95
CA ILE A 194 2.56 -5.58 2.42
C ILE A 194 2.75 -5.70 3.92
N GLY A 195 1.64 -5.61 4.64
CA GLY A 195 1.61 -5.81 6.09
C GLY A 195 2.24 -7.14 6.50
N SER A 196 2.33 -7.39 7.75
CA SER A 196 3.18 -8.29 8.44
C SER A 196 3.46 -9.63 7.75
N ASP A 197 2.86 -10.63 7.92
CA ASP A 197 3.45 -11.98 7.82
C ASP A 197 3.42 -12.58 6.43
N GLY A 198 4.53 -13.22 6.09
CA GLY A 198 4.76 -13.83 4.80
C GLY A 198 3.64 -14.74 4.39
N VAL A 199 3.06 -14.46 3.23
CA VAL A 199 2.00 -15.26 2.67
C VAL A 199 2.63 -16.36 1.82
N TRP A 200 2.40 -17.58 2.22
CA TRP A 200 2.78 -18.76 1.47
C TRP A 200 1.61 -19.76 1.58
N TYR A 201 0.95 -20.01 0.49
CA TYR A 201 -0.25 -20.87 0.46
C TYR A 201 0.07 -22.37 0.44
N GLU A 202 1.36 -22.70 0.60
CA GLU A 202 1.90 -24.06 0.62
C GLU A 202 2.90 -24.18 1.77
N PRO A 203 3.22 -25.37 2.24
CA PRO A 203 4.24 -25.56 3.27
C PRO A 203 5.60 -25.00 2.82
N LEU A 204 6.23 -24.19 3.66
CA LEU A 204 7.57 -23.69 3.40
C LEU A 204 8.59 -24.83 3.47
N PRO A 205 9.64 -24.82 2.60
CA PRO A 205 10.76 -25.72 2.76
C PRO A 205 11.37 -25.59 4.15
N GLY A 206 11.81 -26.73 4.71
CA GLY A 206 12.40 -26.75 6.06
C GLY A 206 13.53 -25.74 6.25
N GLY A 207 13.46 -25.00 7.36
CA GLY A 207 14.44 -23.98 7.70
C GLY A 207 14.33 -22.65 6.95
N TRP A 208 13.29 -22.43 6.18
CA TRP A 208 12.99 -21.13 5.58
C TRP A 208 12.26 -20.20 6.57
N HIS A 209 12.56 -18.92 6.49
CA HIS A 209 11.84 -17.91 7.28
C HIS A 209 10.40 -17.74 6.77
N LYS A 210 9.44 -17.49 7.65
CA LYS A 210 8.02 -17.31 7.31
C LYS A 210 7.76 -16.26 6.20
N ASN A 211 8.61 -15.25 6.09
CA ASN A 211 8.50 -14.19 5.07
C ASN A 211 9.29 -14.49 3.78
N ALA A 212 9.89 -15.66 3.64
CA ALA A 212 10.72 -15.99 2.49
C ALA A 212 9.93 -15.96 1.16
N GLY A 213 8.66 -16.41 1.19
CA GLY A 213 7.79 -16.37 0.03
C GLY A 213 7.54 -14.96 -0.50
N LYS A 214 7.27 -14.01 0.40
CA LYS A 214 7.11 -12.59 0.08
C LYS A 214 8.38 -12.00 -0.54
N ALA A 215 9.53 -12.22 0.10
CA ALA A 215 10.80 -11.73 -0.40
C ALA A 215 11.14 -12.31 -1.78
N LEU A 216 10.89 -13.60 -1.99
CA LEU A 216 11.11 -14.27 -3.27
C LEU A 216 10.19 -13.74 -4.38
N SER A 217 8.92 -13.48 -4.06
CA SER A 217 7.97 -12.88 -5.01
C SER A 217 8.44 -11.51 -5.48
N TRP A 218 8.93 -10.67 -4.58
CA TRP A 218 9.49 -9.38 -4.95
C TRP A 218 10.70 -9.48 -5.88
N LEU A 219 11.57 -10.46 -5.67
CA LEU A 219 12.68 -10.72 -6.59
C LEU A 219 12.17 -11.11 -7.98
N ARG A 220 11.24 -12.07 -8.05
CA ARG A 220 10.66 -12.61 -9.29
C ARG A 220 9.85 -11.58 -10.07
N GLN A 221 9.20 -10.65 -9.38
CA GLN A 221 8.51 -9.51 -9.99
C GLN A 221 9.45 -8.32 -10.28
N ARG A 222 10.75 -8.46 -10.02
CA ARG A 222 11.80 -7.49 -10.34
C ARG A 222 11.58 -6.11 -9.72
N TYR A 223 11.19 -6.06 -8.44
CA TYR A 223 11.11 -4.81 -7.68
C TYR A 223 12.50 -4.18 -7.49
N GLU A 224 12.54 -2.87 -7.16
CA GLU A 224 13.76 -2.06 -7.13
C GLU A 224 14.87 -2.59 -6.22
N THR A 225 16.12 -2.22 -6.55
CA THR A 225 17.27 -2.35 -5.66
C THR A 225 17.70 -1.01 -5.04
N THR A 226 17.18 0.10 -5.51
CA THR A 226 17.42 1.44 -4.94
C THR A 226 16.43 1.73 -3.84
N ARG A 227 16.92 2.33 -2.75
CA ARG A 227 16.05 2.85 -1.70
C ARG A 227 16.18 4.37 -1.62
N ILE A 228 15.17 5.08 -2.08
CA ILE A 228 15.01 6.51 -1.83
C ILE A 228 14.21 6.64 -0.53
N PRO A 229 14.79 7.16 0.57
CA PRO A 229 14.08 7.33 1.83
C PRO A 229 13.16 8.55 1.74
N CYS A 230 11.92 8.46 2.17
CA CYS A 230 11.05 9.60 2.42
C CYS A 230 9.88 9.17 3.31
N CYS A 231 10.11 9.15 4.63
CA CYS A 231 9.08 8.84 5.61
C CYS A 231 9.60 9.22 7.00
N HIS A 232 8.99 10.24 7.62
CA HIS A 232 9.33 10.72 8.99
C HIS A 232 10.84 10.99 9.17
N GLY A 233 11.50 11.56 8.15
CA GLY A 233 12.95 11.70 8.07
C GLY A 233 13.54 12.49 9.22
N GLN A 234 12.86 13.54 9.67
CA GLN A 234 13.32 14.37 10.78
C GLN A 234 13.50 13.59 12.10
N ASN A 235 12.76 12.48 12.30
CA ASN A 235 12.94 11.63 13.47
C ASN A 235 14.31 10.93 13.52
N LYS A 236 14.92 10.69 12.36
CA LYS A 236 16.21 10.00 12.26
C LYS A 236 17.38 10.84 12.78
N PHE A 237 17.20 12.15 12.90
CA PHE A 237 18.18 13.06 13.49
C PHE A 237 18.15 13.06 15.03
N GLN A 238 17.16 12.43 15.64
CA GLN A 238 17.04 12.31 17.10
C GLN A 238 17.12 13.67 17.83
N ILE A 239 16.48 14.69 17.26
CA ILE A 239 16.59 16.08 17.78
C ILE A 239 16.05 16.19 19.20
N VAL A 240 14.92 15.58 19.49
CA VAL A 240 14.32 15.64 20.84
C VAL A 240 15.22 14.93 21.84
N GLU A 241 15.76 13.75 21.49
CA GLU A 241 16.66 12.97 22.33
C GLU A 241 17.96 13.71 22.66
N ARG A 242 18.47 14.47 21.71
CA ARG A 242 19.78 15.14 21.82
C ARG A 242 19.71 16.54 22.40
N PHE A 243 18.61 17.26 22.16
CA PHE A 243 18.58 18.70 22.36
C PHE A 243 17.38 19.21 23.17
N ALA A 244 16.41 18.37 23.58
CA ALA A 244 15.22 18.87 24.26
C ALA A 244 15.52 19.68 25.55
N GLU A 245 16.57 19.33 26.26
CA GLU A 245 16.98 20.03 27.50
C GLU A 245 17.78 21.32 27.22
N THR A 246 18.67 21.30 26.22
CA THR A 246 19.58 22.42 25.92
C THR A 246 19.02 23.41 24.89
N HIS A 247 18.18 22.93 23.97
CA HIS A 247 17.58 23.67 22.88
C HIS A 247 16.09 23.35 22.74
N PRO A 248 15.25 23.61 23.76
CA PRO A 248 13.82 23.32 23.69
C PRO A 248 13.12 24.08 22.54
N GLU A 249 13.67 25.18 22.04
CA GLU A 249 13.17 25.93 20.89
C GLU A 249 13.23 25.14 19.58
N TYR A 250 14.00 24.08 19.48
CA TYR A 250 13.97 23.16 18.33
C TYR A 250 12.67 22.36 18.27
N CYS A 251 12.02 22.18 19.40
CA CYS A 251 10.77 21.46 19.52
C CYS A 251 9.57 22.40 19.30
N GLN A 252 8.53 21.90 18.64
CA GLN A 252 7.32 22.65 18.32
C GLN A 252 6.65 23.23 19.58
N LEU A 253 6.25 24.49 19.53
CA LEU A 253 5.46 25.14 20.58
C LEU A 253 3.97 24.82 20.38
N ARG A 254 3.31 24.36 21.45
CA ARG A 254 1.88 24.06 21.48
C ARG A 254 1.03 25.26 21.93
N LYS A 255 -0.27 25.22 21.68
CA LYS A 255 -1.23 26.24 22.14
C LYS A 255 -1.27 26.46 23.65
N ASN A 256 -0.92 25.46 24.43
CA ASN A 256 -0.83 25.55 25.89
C ASN A 256 0.49 26.12 26.40
N GLY A 257 1.38 26.58 25.51
CA GLY A 257 2.70 27.11 25.85
C GLY A 257 3.78 26.07 26.11
N THR A 258 3.49 24.78 26.06
CA THR A 258 4.50 23.72 26.24
C THR A 258 5.16 23.35 24.90
N ARG A 259 6.36 22.75 24.98
CA ARG A 259 7.09 22.24 23.81
C ARG A 259 6.89 20.73 23.63
N CYS A 260 7.01 20.24 22.38
CA CYS A 260 6.90 18.81 22.04
C CYS A 260 8.20 18.07 22.34
N VAL A 261 8.49 17.84 23.62
CA VAL A 261 9.75 17.21 24.08
C VAL A 261 9.60 15.74 24.47
N GLU A 262 8.43 15.16 24.33
CA GLU A 262 8.17 13.79 24.73
C GLU A 262 8.83 12.79 23.77
N LEU A 263 9.53 11.81 24.35
CA LEU A 263 10.21 10.74 23.61
C LEU A 263 9.27 9.60 23.24
N GLU A 264 8.32 9.27 24.12
CA GLU A 264 7.37 8.20 23.91
C GLU A 264 6.10 8.69 23.21
N ARG A 265 5.48 7.82 22.44
CA ARG A 265 4.17 8.07 21.85
C ARG A 265 3.14 8.19 22.96
N GLN A 266 2.91 9.42 23.41
CA GLN A 266 1.85 9.68 24.36
C GLN A 266 0.49 9.61 23.65
N ALA A 267 -0.54 9.40 24.44
CA ALA A 267 -1.89 9.26 24.03
C ALA A 267 -2.51 10.46 23.28
N VAL A 268 -1.81 11.57 23.17
CA VAL A 268 -2.27 12.80 22.50
C VAL A 268 -2.05 12.75 20.98
N GLY A 269 -1.95 11.55 20.40
CA GLY A 269 -1.85 11.40 18.96
C GLY A 269 -0.43 11.62 18.41
N TYR A 270 -0.30 11.78 17.09
CA TYR A 270 0.94 11.88 16.31
C TYR A 270 1.79 13.15 16.60
N HIS A 271 1.74 13.71 17.82
CA HIS A 271 2.39 14.98 18.18
C HIS A 271 3.76 14.80 18.83
N GLN A 272 4.26 13.58 18.84
CA GLN A 272 5.61 13.31 19.32
C GLN A 272 6.64 13.85 18.35
N LYS A 273 7.72 14.38 18.91
CA LYS A 273 8.91 14.77 18.15
C LYS A 273 8.64 15.74 16.99
N GLN A 274 7.56 16.52 17.07
CA GLN A 274 7.32 17.61 16.12
C GLN A 274 8.31 18.73 16.37
N LEU A 275 8.98 19.17 15.31
CA LEU A 275 10.03 20.18 15.37
C LEU A 275 9.53 21.56 14.94
N CYS A 276 10.12 22.59 15.54
CA CYS A 276 9.90 23.99 15.15
C CYS A 276 10.68 24.30 13.86
N GLN A 277 9.97 24.36 12.74
CA GLN A 277 10.60 24.49 11.43
C GLN A 277 11.24 25.87 11.19
N SER A 278 10.93 26.90 11.99
CA SER A 278 11.57 28.20 11.95
C SER A 278 12.82 28.32 12.82
N SER A 279 13.12 27.30 13.61
CA SER A 279 14.31 27.28 14.49
C SER A 279 15.59 26.93 13.72
N LYS A 280 16.73 27.02 14.40
CA LYS A 280 18.05 26.62 13.88
C LYS A 280 18.24 25.10 13.76
N VAL A 281 17.20 24.29 13.96
CA VAL A 281 17.28 22.84 13.82
C VAL A 281 17.76 22.40 12.42
N TRP A 282 17.56 23.22 11.41
CA TRP A 282 18.02 22.95 10.06
C TRP A 282 19.56 23.02 9.89
N ASP A 283 20.26 23.76 10.76
CA ASP A 283 21.73 23.72 10.84
C ASP A 283 22.20 22.34 11.34
N VAL A 284 21.50 21.78 12.32
CA VAL A 284 21.77 20.42 12.82
C VAL A 284 21.53 19.38 11.70
N PHE A 285 20.47 19.53 10.92
CA PHE A 285 20.25 18.63 9.79
C PHE A 285 21.37 18.72 8.76
N HIS A 286 21.83 19.91 8.44
CA HIS A 286 22.95 20.13 7.54
C HIS A 286 24.20 19.36 8.00
N ASP A 287 24.64 19.59 9.23
CA ASP A 287 25.85 19.01 9.78
C ASP A 287 25.75 17.48 9.91
N ASP A 288 24.60 16.99 10.39
CA ASP A 288 24.35 15.56 10.51
C ASP A 288 24.31 14.83 9.13
N ILE A 289 23.80 15.48 8.08
CA ILE A 289 23.80 14.93 6.72
C ILE A 289 25.21 14.83 6.17
N LEU A 290 26.04 15.88 6.34
CA LEU A 290 27.45 15.86 5.93
C LEU A 290 28.27 14.79 6.64
N ALA A 291 27.95 14.50 7.89
CA ALA A 291 28.64 13.47 8.68
C ALA A 291 28.27 12.03 8.29
N ARG A 292 27.26 11.81 7.43
CA ARG A 292 26.87 10.46 7.01
C ARG A 292 27.90 9.81 6.09
N LYS A 293 28.09 8.50 6.25
CA LYS A 293 28.90 7.70 5.33
C LYS A 293 28.35 7.70 3.90
N ASP A 294 27.03 7.73 3.74
CA ASP A 294 26.34 7.83 2.44
C ASP A 294 25.27 8.91 2.54
N PRO A 295 25.57 10.15 2.14
CA PRO A 295 24.64 11.28 2.22
C PRO A 295 23.74 11.43 0.97
N ARG A 296 23.88 10.58 -0.05
CA ARG A 296 23.23 10.74 -1.36
C ARG A 296 21.73 11.06 -1.28
N TYR A 297 21.01 10.45 -0.34
CA TYR A 297 19.60 10.75 -0.11
C TYR A 297 19.37 11.09 1.36
N ALA A 298 18.92 12.31 1.61
CA ALA A 298 18.62 12.79 2.95
C ALA A 298 17.13 13.11 3.08
N ASP A 299 16.45 12.31 3.87
CA ASP A 299 15.02 12.47 4.18
C ASP A 299 14.84 13.55 5.25
N VAL A 300 14.21 14.65 4.87
CA VAL A 300 13.92 15.81 5.74
C VAL A 300 12.42 15.99 5.99
N MET A 301 11.60 15.00 5.65
CA MET A 301 10.16 15.03 5.89
C MET A 301 9.87 15.17 7.40
N PRO A 302 9.00 16.13 7.79
CA PRO A 302 8.52 16.23 9.17
C PRO A 302 7.85 14.93 9.66
N GLN A 303 7.70 14.83 10.97
CA GLN A 303 6.92 13.75 11.58
C GLN A 303 5.46 13.82 11.11
N ASP A 304 4.83 12.65 11.01
CA ASP A 304 3.43 12.50 10.61
C ASP A 304 2.49 13.32 11.50
N GLY A 305 1.37 13.75 10.90
CA GLY A 305 0.37 14.55 11.60
C GLY A 305 0.85 15.97 11.96
N TYR A 306 1.67 16.59 11.10
CA TYR A 306 2.20 17.94 11.33
C TYR A 306 1.07 18.93 11.68
N ARG A 307 1.22 19.62 12.81
CA ARG A 307 0.33 20.67 13.28
C ARG A 307 1.04 22.02 13.31
N ALA A 308 0.26 23.08 13.46
CA ALA A 308 0.83 24.41 13.56
C ALA A 308 1.67 24.56 14.85
N CYS A 309 2.88 25.06 14.70
CA CYS A 309 3.69 25.55 15.80
C CYS A 309 3.21 26.94 16.20
N GLU A 310 3.03 27.20 17.47
CA GLU A 310 2.51 28.49 17.97
C GLU A 310 3.61 29.55 18.16
N CYS A 311 4.87 29.28 17.80
CA CYS A 311 5.91 30.31 17.87
C CYS A 311 5.66 31.41 16.81
N PRO A 312 6.04 32.69 17.09
CA PRO A 312 5.75 33.83 16.21
C PRO A 312 6.26 33.62 14.77
N ASP A 313 7.47 33.11 14.62
CA ASP A 313 8.10 32.94 13.32
C ASP A 313 7.39 31.91 12.43
N CYS A 314 6.98 30.76 13.01
CA CYS A 314 6.18 29.77 12.29
C CYS A 314 4.80 30.36 11.93
N GLN A 315 4.14 31.03 12.88
CA GLN A 315 2.81 31.61 12.64
C GLN A 315 2.82 32.66 11.54
N LYS A 316 3.89 33.46 11.42
CA LYS A 316 4.09 34.46 10.35
C LYS A 316 4.25 33.81 8.99
N ALA A 317 4.86 32.62 8.93
CA ALA A 317 5.14 31.91 7.69
C ALA A 317 3.95 31.05 7.18
N TYR A 318 2.92 30.86 7.97
CA TYR A 318 1.78 30.03 7.58
C TYR A 318 0.82 30.77 6.65
N ARG A 319 0.32 30.03 5.62
CA ARG A 319 -0.77 30.52 4.76
C ARG A 319 -2.06 30.60 5.54
N ARG A 320 -2.82 31.66 5.32
CA ARG A 320 -4.10 31.89 5.96
C ARG A 320 -5.20 32.15 4.94
N ASN A 321 -6.42 31.77 5.31
CA ASN A 321 -7.64 32.16 4.61
C ASN A 321 -7.96 33.64 4.88
N PRO A 322 -8.86 34.26 4.09
CA PRO A 322 -9.28 35.65 4.30
C PRO A 322 -9.89 35.92 5.70
N ASP A 323 -10.44 34.90 6.36
CA ASP A 323 -11.00 34.97 7.72
C ASP A 323 -9.93 34.85 8.83
N GLY A 324 -8.64 34.78 8.46
CA GLY A 324 -7.53 34.62 9.39
C GLY A 324 -7.25 33.18 9.85
N SER A 325 -8.11 32.22 9.53
CA SER A 325 -7.88 30.80 9.82
C SER A 325 -6.73 30.22 8.99
N LEU A 326 -6.12 29.14 9.45
CA LEU A 326 -5.08 28.44 8.68
C LEU A 326 -5.69 27.80 7.43
N ALA A 327 -5.03 28.03 6.28
CA ALA A 327 -5.41 27.40 5.02
C ALA A 327 -5.16 25.86 5.06
N PRO A 328 -5.77 25.06 4.18
CA PRO A 328 -5.58 23.60 4.16
C PRO A 328 -4.10 23.17 4.13
N SER A 329 -3.30 23.77 3.28
CA SER A 329 -1.84 23.52 3.16
C SER A 329 -1.01 24.62 3.79
N PHE A 330 -1.38 25.01 5.01
CA PHE A 330 -0.86 26.21 5.68
C PHE A 330 0.67 26.26 5.80
N ALA A 331 1.32 25.12 5.92
CA ALA A 331 2.77 25.03 6.16
C ALA A 331 3.60 24.89 4.88
N SER A 332 3.01 24.93 3.67
CA SER A 332 3.74 24.71 2.42
C SER A 332 4.91 25.66 2.25
N GLU A 333 4.72 26.99 2.41
CA GLU A 333 5.82 27.96 2.25
C GLU A 333 6.94 27.72 3.26
N LEU A 334 6.59 27.40 4.51
CA LEU A 334 7.58 27.20 5.56
C LEU A 334 8.40 25.93 5.32
N ILE A 335 7.75 24.78 5.15
CA ILE A 335 8.43 23.48 5.03
C ILE A 335 9.27 23.43 3.75
N TRP A 336 8.67 23.79 2.61
CA TRP A 336 9.39 23.80 1.34
C TRP A 336 10.45 24.89 1.26
N GLY A 337 10.22 26.02 1.91
CA GLY A 337 11.21 27.11 2.02
C GLY A 337 12.48 26.65 2.75
N ARG A 338 12.32 25.99 3.89
CA ARG A 338 13.45 25.43 4.66
C ARG A 338 14.14 24.28 3.93
N THR A 339 13.38 23.40 3.28
CA THR A 339 13.96 22.36 2.43
C THR A 339 14.79 22.97 1.29
N ALA A 340 14.26 24.01 0.63
CA ALA A 340 14.96 24.69 -0.45
C ALA A 340 16.23 25.43 0.03
N GLU A 341 16.18 26.07 1.18
CA GLU A 341 17.31 26.74 1.80
C GLU A 341 18.45 25.74 2.08
N LEU A 342 18.14 24.61 2.70
CA LEU A 342 19.10 23.54 2.94
C LEU A 342 19.65 22.94 1.64
N GLY A 343 18.81 22.74 0.63
CA GLY A 343 19.22 22.24 -0.69
C GLY A 343 20.20 23.20 -1.38
N ARG A 344 19.91 24.52 -1.37
CA ARG A 344 20.82 25.53 -1.93
C ARG A 344 22.15 25.62 -1.18
N ARG A 345 22.14 25.43 0.14
CA ARG A 345 23.34 25.42 0.96
C ARG A 345 24.28 24.30 0.52
N PHE A 346 23.78 23.08 0.35
CA PHE A 346 24.60 21.97 -0.18
C PHE A 346 25.16 22.26 -1.58
N LEU A 347 24.36 22.81 -2.48
CA LEU A 347 24.85 23.19 -3.82
C LEU A 347 25.93 24.26 -3.78
N ALA A 348 25.78 25.27 -2.92
CA ALA A 348 26.77 26.33 -2.73
C ALA A 348 28.10 25.81 -2.14
N GLU A 349 28.04 24.74 -1.36
CA GLU A 349 29.20 24.01 -0.81
C GLU A 349 29.79 22.98 -1.80
N GLY A 350 29.29 22.93 -3.05
CA GLY A 350 29.76 21.99 -4.07
C GLY A 350 29.24 20.54 -3.89
N ARG A 351 28.32 20.30 -2.97
CA ARG A 351 27.76 18.97 -2.65
C ARG A 351 26.59 18.64 -3.58
N THR A 352 26.88 18.45 -4.85
CA THR A 352 25.90 18.05 -5.87
C THR A 352 25.49 16.58 -5.77
N ASP A 353 26.20 15.80 -4.97
CA ASP A 353 25.93 14.39 -4.67
C ASP A 353 24.79 14.19 -3.64
N ILE A 354 24.34 15.25 -2.96
CA ILE A 354 23.30 15.17 -1.94
C ILE A 354 21.95 15.59 -2.52
N THR A 355 20.99 14.67 -2.45
CA THR A 355 19.58 14.91 -2.81
C THR A 355 18.72 14.89 -1.54
N LEU A 356 18.01 15.96 -1.29
CA LEU A 356 17.00 16.00 -0.22
C LEU A 356 15.73 15.32 -0.69
N THR A 357 15.13 14.48 0.16
CA THR A 357 13.81 13.91 -0.11
C THR A 357 12.77 14.51 0.81
N GLN A 358 11.68 14.95 0.23
CA GLN A 358 10.58 15.62 0.92
C GLN A 358 9.25 15.16 0.34
N MET A 359 8.26 14.93 1.21
CA MET A 359 6.92 14.52 0.78
C MET A 359 5.99 15.72 0.63
N SER A 360 5.22 15.75 -0.43
CA SER A 360 4.03 16.60 -0.55
C SER A 360 2.88 15.92 0.19
N TYR A 361 2.62 16.37 1.43
CA TYR A 361 1.73 15.67 2.34
C TYR A 361 1.10 16.59 3.40
N GLY A 362 -0.15 16.34 3.75
CA GLY A 362 -0.81 16.98 4.87
C GLY A 362 -0.80 18.50 4.80
N ALA A 363 -0.30 19.14 5.86
CA ALA A 363 -0.26 20.60 5.98
C ALA A 363 0.69 21.31 5.01
N TYR A 364 1.49 20.56 4.21
CA TYR A 364 2.44 21.09 3.23
C TYR A 364 2.34 20.37 1.87
N THR A 365 1.11 20.01 1.51
CA THR A 365 0.82 19.23 0.29
C THR A 365 0.88 20.09 -0.99
N ASP A 366 0.55 21.38 -0.92
CA ASP A 366 0.48 22.24 -2.09
C ASP A 366 1.86 22.73 -2.53
N VAL A 367 2.01 22.91 -3.82
CA VAL A 367 3.21 23.51 -4.41
C VAL A 367 3.46 24.90 -3.82
N PRO A 368 4.69 25.20 -3.34
CA PRO A 368 5.02 26.51 -2.80
C PRO A 368 5.22 27.53 -3.93
N ASN A 369 5.09 28.83 -3.59
CA ASN A 369 5.33 29.90 -4.55
C ASN A 369 6.82 30.19 -4.79
N LEU A 370 7.70 29.73 -3.89
CA LEU A 370 9.15 29.92 -3.99
C LEU A 370 9.79 28.89 -4.95
N ASP A 371 10.95 29.21 -5.51
CA ASP A 371 11.71 28.30 -6.36
C ASP A 371 12.42 27.21 -5.55
N LEU A 372 12.40 25.97 -6.07
CA LEU A 372 13.07 24.83 -5.49
C LEU A 372 14.37 24.53 -6.25
N PRO A 373 15.49 24.23 -5.56
CA PRO A 373 16.72 23.83 -6.21
C PRO A 373 16.61 22.40 -6.78
N THR A 374 17.50 22.07 -7.72
CA THR A 374 17.46 20.82 -8.50
C THR A 374 17.76 19.56 -7.69
N ASN A 375 18.33 19.71 -6.50
CA ASN A 375 18.69 18.59 -5.61
C ASN A 375 17.58 18.23 -4.59
N ILE A 376 16.32 18.49 -4.93
CA ILE A 376 15.16 18.04 -4.15
C ILE A 376 14.38 17.02 -4.94
N GLN A 377 14.25 15.79 -4.42
CA GLN A 377 13.38 14.75 -4.96
C GLN A 377 12.07 14.72 -4.19
N VAL A 378 10.97 15.01 -4.87
CA VAL A 378 9.64 15.09 -4.26
C VAL A 378 8.92 13.75 -4.34
N MET A 379 8.34 13.33 -3.20
CA MET A 379 7.36 12.27 -3.12
C MET A 379 5.96 12.88 -2.99
N VAL A 380 5.05 12.57 -3.89
CA VAL A 380 3.69 13.10 -3.87
C VAL A 380 2.74 12.06 -3.28
N ALA A 381 2.09 12.40 -2.17
CA ALA A 381 1.06 11.55 -1.57
C ALA A 381 -0.27 11.72 -2.31
N VAL A 382 -0.76 10.65 -2.91
CA VAL A 382 -2.04 10.61 -3.64
C VAL A 382 -2.80 9.34 -3.32
N SER A 383 -4.13 9.34 -3.54
CA SER A 383 -4.97 8.15 -3.40
C SER A 383 -4.52 6.99 -4.31
N GLY A 384 -3.95 7.34 -5.46
CA GLY A 384 -3.40 6.38 -6.40
C GLY A 384 -4.47 5.70 -7.26
N PRO A 385 -4.35 4.37 -7.47
CA PRO A 385 -5.19 3.62 -8.41
C PRO A 385 -6.70 3.79 -8.23
N TRP A 386 -7.15 4.04 -7.01
CA TRP A 386 -8.59 4.15 -6.74
C TRP A 386 -9.21 5.47 -7.22
N SER A 387 -8.41 6.46 -7.61
CA SER A 387 -8.89 7.68 -8.22
C SER A 387 -9.61 7.45 -9.56
N VAL A 388 -9.33 6.35 -10.25
CA VAL A 388 -9.92 6.04 -11.58
C VAL A 388 -11.41 5.69 -11.54
N HIS A 389 -12.01 5.55 -10.36
CA HIS A 389 -13.45 5.34 -10.22
C HIS A 389 -14.29 6.52 -10.72
N ASP A 390 -13.70 7.70 -10.72
CA ASP A 390 -14.31 8.96 -11.14
C ASP A 390 -13.29 9.78 -11.95
N GLU A 391 -13.70 10.23 -13.14
CA GLU A 391 -12.81 10.95 -14.08
C GLU A 391 -12.30 12.27 -13.50
N GLN A 392 -13.11 12.98 -12.69
CA GLN A 392 -12.70 14.23 -12.06
C GLN A 392 -11.68 13.98 -10.96
N ALA A 393 -11.90 12.95 -10.12
CA ALA A 393 -10.94 12.55 -9.09
C ALA A 393 -9.61 12.12 -9.71
N HIS A 394 -9.66 11.36 -10.81
CA HIS A 394 -8.48 10.91 -11.54
C HIS A 394 -7.72 12.10 -12.14
N ALA A 395 -8.40 12.98 -12.86
CA ALA A 395 -7.80 14.19 -13.44
C ALA A 395 -7.17 15.09 -12.36
N LYS A 396 -7.79 15.23 -11.19
CA LYS A 396 -7.26 15.99 -10.05
C LYS A 396 -6.00 15.36 -9.48
N ALA A 397 -5.96 14.03 -9.35
CA ALA A 397 -4.75 13.32 -8.91
C ALA A 397 -3.59 13.52 -9.87
N LEU A 398 -3.82 13.36 -11.18
CA LEU A 398 -2.80 13.60 -12.22
C LEU A 398 -2.36 15.05 -12.27
N ALA A 399 -3.29 16.01 -12.15
CA ALA A 399 -2.96 17.43 -12.13
C ALA A 399 -2.02 17.80 -10.96
N ARG A 400 -2.23 17.21 -9.77
CA ARG A 400 -1.33 17.38 -8.62
C ARG A 400 0.07 16.84 -8.90
N ILE A 401 0.17 15.65 -9.50
CA ILE A 401 1.46 15.04 -9.87
C ILE A 401 2.21 15.95 -10.85
N ARG A 402 1.55 16.40 -11.93
CA ARG A 402 2.11 17.30 -12.95
C ARG A 402 2.52 18.66 -12.39
N ALA A 403 1.74 19.20 -11.44
CA ALA A 403 2.10 20.47 -10.80
C ALA A 403 3.43 20.35 -10.03
N TRP A 404 3.67 19.24 -9.38
CA TRP A 404 4.94 18.99 -8.68
C TRP A 404 6.09 18.67 -9.65
N GLU A 405 5.86 17.85 -10.67
CA GLU A 405 6.84 17.59 -11.72
C GLU A 405 7.31 18.89 -12.38
N LYS A 406 6.35 19.73 -12.79
CA LYS A 406 6.65 21.06 -13.36
C LYS A 406 7.42 21.95 -12.39
N LYS A 407 7.10 21.90 -11.09
CA LYS A 407 7.76 22.72 -10.06
C LYS A 407 9.23 22.39 -9.86
N VAL A 408 9.56 21.09 -9.86
CA VAL A 408 10.96 20.64 -9.66
C VAL A 408 11.72 20.44 -10.96
N GLY A 409 11.04 20.44 -12.11
CA GLY A 409 11.65 20.29 -13.43
C GLY A 409 12.14 18.88 -13.76
N HIS A 410 11.73 17.88 -13.00
CA HIS A 410 12.02 16.46 -13.21
C HIS A 410 10.91 15.59 -12.66
N ARG A 411 10.84 14.30 -13.09
CA ARG A 411 9.84 13.34 -12.64
C ARG A 411 9.88 13.15 -11.12
N VAL A 412 8.71 13.14 -10.49
CA VAL A 412 8.51 12.90 -9.06
C VAL A 412 8.26 11.43 -8.79
N TRP A 413 8.06 11.00 -7.56
CA TRP A 413 7.59 9.67 -7.22
C TRP A 413 6.39 9.73 -6.29
N LEU A 414 5.69 8.61 -6.15
CA LEU A 414 4.41 8.61 -5.46
C LEU A 414 4.48 7.81 -4.16
N TRP A 415 3.69 8.26 -3.20
CA TRP A 415 3.17 7.43 -2.12
C TRP A 415 1.69 7.23 -2.36
N THR A 416 1.27 5.99 -2.57
CA THR A 416 -0.12 5.64 -2.79
C THR A 416 -0.64 4.75 -1.66
N TYR A 417 -1.97 4.76 -1.43
CA TYR A 417 -2.62 4.10 -0.31
C TYR A 417 -3.62 3.03 -0.76
N PRO A 418 -3.22 2.04 -1.56
CA PRO A 418 -4.17 1.10 -2.14
C PRO A 418 -4.91 0.25 -1.11
N HIS A 419 -4.32 -0.01 0.06
CA HIS A 419 -4.90 -0.90 1.06
C HIS A 419 -4.80 -0.39 2.50
N LYS A 420 -4.42 0.84 2.68
CA LYS A 420 -4.37 1.44 4.01
C LYS A 420 -5.80 1.65 4.52
N PHE A 421 -6.07 1.20 5.74
CA PHE A 421 -7.35 1.28 6.46
C PHE A 421 -8.45 0.31 6.01
N PHE A 422 -8.40 -0.28 4.83
CA PHE A 422 -9.46 -1.20 4.40
C PHE A 422 -9.41 -2.55 5.10
N ALA A 423 -8.23 -3.08 5.40
CA ALA A 423 -8.09 -4.40 6.02
C ALA A 423 -8.76 -4.49 7.39
N THR A 424 -8.74 -3.41 8.17
CA THR A 424 -9.35 -3.34 9.50
C THR A 424 -10.82 -2.97 9.48
N VAL A 425 -11.26 -2.22 8.47
CA VAL A 425 -12.63 -1.69 8.37
C VAL A 425 -13.54 -2.63 7.59
N LEU A 426 -12.98 -3.34 6.59
CA LEU A 426 -13.70 -4.27 5.71
C LEU A 426 -13.01 -5.64 5.69
N PRO A 427 -12.97 -6.35 6.82
CA PRO A 427 -12.32 -7.66 6.87
C PRO A 427 -13.00 -8.62 5.88
N GLY A 428 -12.19 -9.32 5.11
CA GLY A 428 -12.66 -10.31 4.12
C GLY A 428 -13.07 -9.75 2.77
N VAL A 429 -13.11 -8.42 2.56
CA VAL A 429 -13.43 -7.82 1.25
C VAL A 429 -12.15 -7.66 0.42
N PRO A 430 -12.02 -8.32 -0.74
CA PRO A 430 -10.85 -8.21 -1.59
C PRO A 430 -10.71 -6.81 -2.20
N SER A 431 -9.53 -6.20 -2.08
CA SER A 431 -9.20 -4.92 -2.73
C SER A 431 -8.65 -5.18 -4.13
N PHE A 432 -9.46 -5.77 -4.96
CA PHE A 432 -9.08 -6.28 -6.28
C PHE A 432 -9.40 -5.26 -7.38
N GLY A 433 -8.42 -4.87 -8.17
CA GLY A 433 -8.61 -3.85 -9.21
C GLY A 433 -7.41 -3.69 -10.14
N PRO A 434 -6.97 -4.77 -10.83
CA PRO A 434 -5.77 -4.72 -11.67
C PRO A 434 -5.87 -3.74 -12.85
N ARG A 435 -7.05 -3.55 -13.44
CA ARG A 435 -7.28 -2.56 -14.52
C ARG A 435 -7.19 -1.14 -14.02
N ALA A 436 -7.73 -0.87 -12.84
CA ALA A 436 -7.62 0.43 -12.20
C ALA A 436 -6.16 0.79 -11.90
N TRP A 437 -5.36 -0.18 -11.43
CA TRP A 437 -3.92 -0.03 -11.25
C TRP A 437 -3.23 0.21 -12.59
N GLY A 438 -3.58 -0.56 -13.60
CA GLY A 438 -3.08 -0.41 -14.96
C GLY A 438 -3.28 0.98 -15.49
N ARG A 439 -4.51 1.47 -15.47
CA ARG A 439 -4.88 2.80 -15.96
C ARG A 439 -4.13 3.90 -15.22
N PHE A 440 -4.19 3.91 -13.88
CA PHE A 440 -3.56 4.96 -13.09
C PHE A 440 -2.06 5.09 -13.35
N PHE A 441 -1.31 3.97 -13.27
CA PHE A 441 0.14 4.01 -13.43
C PHE A 441 0.58 4.29 -14.87
N LYS A 442 -0.18 3.89 -15.87
CA LYS A 442 0.06 4.28 -17.27
C LYS A 442 -0.14 5.77 -17.48
N ASP A 443 -1.24 6.33 -16.98
CA ASP A 443 -1.58 7.74 -17.13
C ASP A 443 -0.60 8.66 -16.33
N ALA A 444 -0.07 8.19 -15.23
CA ALA A 444 0.93 8.90 -14.42
C ALA A 444 2.38 8.70 -14.92
N ALA A 445 2.65 7.68 -15.73
CA ALA A 445 4.01 7.25 -16.10
C ALA A 445 4.91 8.38 -16.64
N PRO A 446 4.44 9.30 -17.50
CA PRO A 446 5.29 10.38 -18.01
C PRO A 446 5.88 11.28 -16.92
N ASP A 447 5.16 11.44 -15.81
CA ASP A 447 5.43 12.46 -14.79
C ASP A 447 6.15 11.87 -13.55
N ILE A 448 6.32 10.53 -13.50
CA ILE A 448 6.83 9.84 -12.30
C ILE A 448 8.03 8.95 -12.57
N ILE A 449 8.89 8.78 -11.56
CA ILE A 449 9.92 7.74 -11.52
C ILE A 449 9.43 6.47 -10.81
N GLY A 450 8.15 6.38 -10.47
CA GLY A 450 7.51 5.23 -9.86
C GLY A 450 6.75 5.51 -8.58
N SER A 451 6.47 4.46 -7.80
CA SER A 451 5.64 4.56 -6.61
C SER A 451 6.09 3.63 -5.48
N PHE A 452 5.88 4.09 -4.26
CA PHE A 452 5.70 3.25 -3.09
C PHE A 452 4.20 3.03 -2.86
N CYS A 453 3.77 1.77 -2.94
CA CYS A 453 2.38 1.36 -2.73
C CYS A 453 2.24 0.82 -1.30
N GLU A 454 1.62 1.60 -0.40
CA GLU A 454 1.43 1.20 0.99
C GLU A 454 0.25 0.25 1.12
N SER A 455 0.49 -0.92 1.72
CA SER A 455 -0.53 -1.91 2.02
C SER A 455 -0.38 -2.40 3.47
N GLU A 456 -1.50 -2.57 4.16
CA GLU A 456 -1.57 -3.01 5.57
C GLU A 456 -2.27 -4.36 5.71
N THR A 457 -2.53 -5.07 4.61
CA THR A 457 -3.22 -6.36 4.65
C THR A 457 -2.27 -7.54 4.57
N ASP A 458 -2.62 -8.61 5.26
CA ASP A 458 -1.90 -9.89 5.24
C ASP A 458 -2.41 -10.84 4.14
N HIS A 459 -3.52 -10.51 3.48
CA HIS A 459 -4.11 -11.31 2.43
C HIS A 459 -3.51 -10.99 1.06
N TRP A 460 -2.45 -11.71 0.66
CA TRP A 460 -1.76 -11.48 -0.61
C TRP A 460 -2.71 -11.60 -1.81
N LEU A 461 -3.56 -12.61 -1.86
CA LEU A 461 -4.47 -12.84 -3.00
C LEU A 461 -5.47 -11.71 -3.21
N PHE A 462 -5.76 -10.89 -2.21
CA PHE A 462 -6.61 -9.70 -2.39
C PHE A 462 -6.00 -8.67 -3.34
N HIS A 463 -4.68 -8.77 -3.59
CA HIS A 463 -3.92 -7.74 -4.31
C HIS A 463 -2.94 -8.30 -5.34
N TYR A 464 -2.73 -9.60 -5.41
CA TYR A 464 -1.61 -10.19 -6.16
C TYR A 464 -1.58 -9.74 -7.63
N LEU A 465 -2.75 -9.64 -8.25
CA LEU A 465 -2.85 -9.26 -9.65
C LEU A 465 -2.66 -7.75 -9.85
N ASN A 466 -3.05 -6.92 -8.86
CA ASN A 466 -2.72 -5.50 -8.82
C ASN A 466 -1.20 -5.30 -8.84
N TYR A 467 -0.48 -6.03 -7.99
CA TYR A 467 0.97 -5.97 -7.89
C TYR A 467 1.65 -6.50 -9.15
N TYR A 468 1.13 -7.59 -9.72
CA TYR A 468 1.64 -8.13 -10.96
C TYR A 468 1.52 -7.13 -12.11
N VAL A 469 0.36 -6.50 -12.28
CA VAL A 469 0.15 -5.44 -13.29
C VAL A 469 1.07 -4.24 -13.05
N PHE A 470 1.18 -3.78 -11.80
CA PHE A 470 2.12 -2.71 -11.45
C PHE A 470 3.56 -3.07 -11.83
N SER A 471 4.01 -4.30 -11.54
CA SER A 471 5.36 -4.74 -11.89
C SER A 471 5.59 -4.72 -13.41
N ARG A 472 4.59 -5.11 -14.21
CA ARG A 472 4.69 -5.07 -15.68
C ARG A 472 4.82 -3.63 -16.21
N ILE A 473 3.97 -2.72 -15.74
CA ILE A 473 3.98 -1.31 -16.11
C ILE A 473 5.28 -0.63 -15.66
N ALA A 474 5.79 -0.98 -14.51
CA ALA A 474 7.02 -0.41 -13.99
C ALA A 474 8.26 -0.75 -14.86
N TRP A 475 8.23 -1.84 -15.62
CA TRP A 475 9.24 -2.16 -16.62
C TRP A 475 8.90 -1.60 -18.00
N ASN A 476 7.62 -1.61 -18.38
CA ASN A 476 7.15 -1.07 -19.66
C ASN A 476 5.73 -0.49 -19.52
N PRO A 477 5.54 0.84 -19.52
CA PRO A 477 4.21 1.45 -19.40
C PRO A 477 3.32 1.22 -20.61
N ASP A 478 3.87 0.78 -21.77
CA ASP A 478 3.09 0.50 -22.97
C ASP A 478 2.44 -0.89 -22.95
N VAL A 479 2.68 -1.69 -21.91
CA VAL A 479 2.10 -3.05 -21.80
C VAL A 479 0.58 -3.01 -21.92
N ASP A 480 0.02 -3.94 -22.70
CA ASP A 480 -1.43 -4.13 -22.77
C ASP A 480 -1.93 -4.90 -21.54
N VAL A 481 -2.61 -4.20 -20.64
CA VAL A 481 -3.12 -4.75 -19.39
C VAL A 481 -4.17 -5.84 -19.64
N GLU A 482 -5.04 -5.68 -20.63
CA GLU A 482 -6.05 -6.71 -20.96
C GLU A 482 -5.40 -7.98 -21.49
N ALA A 483 -4.37 -7.86 -22.30
CA ALA A 483 -3.58 -9.01 -22.76
C ALA A 483 -2.89 -9.72 -21.60
N VAL A 484 -2.33 -8.97 -20.64
CA VAL A 484 -1.71 -9.54 -19.42
C VAL A 484 -2.73 -10.31 -18.58
N LEU A 485 -3.94 -9.76 -18.39
CA LEU A 485 -5.00 -10.41 -17.62
C LEU A 485 -5.56 -11.64 -18.35
N ALA A 486 -5.76 -11.56 -19.65
CA ALA A 486 -6.20 -12.71 -20.47
C ALA A 486 -5.13 -13.85 -20.47
N GLU A 487 -3.84 -13.49 -20.53
CA GLU A 487 -2.76 -14.48 -20.38
C GLU A 487 -2.80 -15.14 -18.99
N HIS A 488 -2.96 -14.33 -17.93
CA HIS A 488 -3.08 -14.80 -16.56
C HIS A 488 -4.20 -15.84 -16.45
N ASP A 489 -5.42 -15.50 -16.86
CA ASP A 489 -6.58 -16.39 -16.75
C ASP A 489 -6.36 -17.70 -17.49
N ARG A 490 -5.85 -17.61 -18.73
CA ARG A 490 -5.55 -18.79 -19.55
C ARG A 490 -4.49 -19.70 -18.92
N LEU A 491 -3.42 -19.13 -18.39
CA LEU A 491 -2.30 -19.90 -17.81
C LEU A 491 -2.61 -20.45 -16.42
N MET A 492 -3.38 -19.71 -15.63
CA MET A 492 -3.73 -20.12 -14.26
C MET A 492 -4.88 -21.13 -14.23
N PHE A 493 -5.90 -20.93 -15.05
CA PHE A 493 -7.16 -21.65 -14.90
C PHE A 493 -7.54 -22.52 -16.11
N GLY A 494 -6.75 -22.52 -17.19
CA GLY A 494 -6.93 -23.40 -18.35
C GLY A 494 -8.35 -23.34 -18.92
N ALA A 495 -9.08 -24.44 -18.93
CA ALA A 495 -10.46 -24.50 -19.42
C ALA A 495 -11.45 -23.67 -18.56
N GLY A 496 -11.12 -23.35 -17.33
CA GLY A 496 -11.89 -22.50 -16.44
C GLY A 496 -11.64 -20.99 -16.64
N ALA A 497 -10.71 -20.59 -17.49
CA ALA A 497 -10.23 -19.20 -17.67
C ALA A 497 -11.36 -18.17 -17.89
N ALA A 498 -12.32 -18.50 -18.76
CA ALA A 498 -13.42 -17.56 -19.07
C ALA A 498 -14.31 -17.28 -17.86
N GLU A 499 -14.54 -18.28 -17.00
CA GLU A 499 -15.35 -18.12 -15.80
C GLU A 499 -14.58 -17.36 -14.71
N MET A 500 -13.30 -17.68 -14.54
CA MET A 500 -12.46 -16.96 -13.59
C MET A 500 -12.26 -15.49 -13.97
N GLY A 501 -12.09 -15.20 -15.26
CA GLY A 501 -12.02 -13.81 -15.74
C GLY A 501 -13.31 -13.01 -15.51
N ARG A 502 -14.50 -13.67 -15.56
CA ARG A 502 -15.77 -13.02 -15.16
C ARG A 502 -15.84 -12.78 -13.66
N PHE A 503 -15.47 -13.79 -12.86
CA PHE A 503 -15.38 -13.70 -11.40
C PHE A 503 -14.48 -12.54 -10.97
N GLU A 504 -13.27 -12.43 -11.53
CA GLU A 504 -12.31 -11.36 -11.23
C GLU A 504 -12.83 -9.98 -11.67
N ARG A 505 -13.49 -9.90 -12.82
CA ARG A 505 -14.08 -8.65 -13.33
C ARG A 505 -15.20 -8.13 -12.43
N ILE A 506 -16.04 -9.01 -11.90
CA ILE A 506 -17.09 -8.66 -10.93
C ILE A 506 -16.45 -8.15 -9.65
N LEU A 507 -15.45 -8.83 -9.10
CA LEU A 507 -14.74 -8.37 -7.90
C LEU A 507 -14.15 -6.96 -8.11
N GLU A 508 -13.46 -6.74 -9.24
CA GLU A 508 -12.89 -5.44 -9.55
C GLU A 508 -13.95 -4.34 -9.67
N GLU A 509 -15.04 -4.60 -10.40
CA GLU A 509 -16.12 -3.63 -10.55
C GLU A 509 -16.74 -3.27 -9.20
N LYS A 510 -17.06 -4.24 -8.37
CA LYS A 510 -17.66 -4.03 -7.05
C LYS A 510 -16.70 -3.30 -6.11
N TRP A 511 -15.42 -3.63 -6.15
CA TRP A 511 -14.42 -2.93 -5.36
C TRP A 511 -14.23 -1.49 -5.83
N VAL A 512 -13.90 -1.28 -7.10
CA VAL A 512 -13.52 0.04 -7.64
C VAL A 512 -14.68 1.03 -7.58
N LYS A 513 -15.86 0.64 -8.08
CA LYS A 513 -17.03 1.53 -8.12
C LYS A 513 -17.79 1.58 -6.79
N GLY A 514 -17.91 0.46 -6.11
CA GLY A 514 -18.76 0.33 -4.92
C GLY A 514 -18.08 0.75 -3.63
N ILE A 515 -16.78 0.55 -3.51
CA ILE A 515 -16.05 0.73 -2.24
C ILE A 515 -14.93 1.76 -2.36
N ALA A 516 -13.96 1.53 -3.23
CA ALA A 516 -12.76 2.36 -3.34
C ALA A 516 -13.05 3.78 -3.83
N GLY A 517 -14.15 3.96 -4.54
CA GLY A 517 -14.59 5.24 -5.08
C GLY A 517 -15.00 6.29 -4.05
N ARG A 518 -14.93 5.98 -2.76
CA ARG A 518 -15.24 6.93 -1.69
C ARG A 518 -13.99 7.47 -1.01
N ILE A 519 -13.07 8.00 -1.81
CA ILE A 519 -11.87 8.64 -1.30
C ILE A 519 -12.12 10.13 -1.13
N ILE A 520 -11.81 10.64 0.06
CA ILE A 520 -11.84 12.07 0.35
C ILE A 520 -10.41 12.57 0.53
N ASP A 521 -10.08 13.66 -0.15
CA ASP A 521 -8.85 14.40 0.13
C ASP A 521 -8.98 15.08 1.49
N THR A 522 -8.00 14.86 2.34
CA THR A 522 -7.96 15.47 3.67
C THR A 522 -6.64 16.20 3.89
N PRO A 523 -6.57 17.13 4.86
CA PRO A 523 -5.31 17.78 5.21
C PRO A 523 -4.18 16.83 5.63
N GLU A 524 -4.51 15.58 5.97
CA GLU A 524 -3.55 14.54 6.35
C GLU A 524 -3.36 13.49 5.24
N GLY A 525 -3.68 13.86 4.00
CA GLY A 525 -3.63 12.99 2.83
C GLY A 525 -4.98 12.37 2.46
N PRO A 526 -5.04 11.68 1.32
CA PRO A 526 -6.26 11.01 0.87
C PRO A 526 -6.70 9.94 1.87
N LYS A 527 -7.98 9.91 2.21
CA LYS A 527 -8.55 8.85 3.04
C LYS A 527 -9.75 8.22 2.38
N SER A 528 -9.81 6.93 2.50
CA SER A 528 -10.95 6.16 2.05
C SER A 528 -12.04 6.16 3.11
N MET A 529 -13.27 6.45 2.65
CA MET A 529 -14.49 6.34 3.45
C MET A 529 -15.30 5.20 2.86
N PRO A 530 -15.15 3.96 3.36
CA PRO A 530 -15.92 2.84 2.85
C PRO A 530 -17.42 3.09 3.04
N PRO A 531 -18.29 2.51 2.18
CA PRO A 531 -19.72 2.50 2.43
C PRO A 531 -20.04 1.78 3.75
N SER A 532 -21.22 2.00 4.27
CA SER A 532 -21.67 1.28 5.46
C SER A 532 -21.72 -0.23 5.19
N GLU A 533 -21.56 -1.04 6.23
CA GLU A 533 -21.63 -2.49 6.12
C GLU A 533 -22.96 -2.96 5.49
N ASN A 534 -24.06 -2.28 5.83
CA ASN A 534 -25.35 -2.52 5.18
C ASN A 534 -25.28 -2.29 3.67
N GLU A 535 -24.71 -1.19 3.22
CA GLU A 535 -24.60 -0.88 1.80
C GLU A 535 -23.68 -1.89 1.08
N ILE A 536 -22.61 -2.32 1.74
CA ILE A 536 -21.72 -3.36 1.20
C ILE A 536 -22.50 -4.65 0.93
N TRP A 537 -23.24 -5.16 1.92
CA TRP A 537 -23.86 -6.49 1.84
C TRP A 537 -25.25 -6.50 1.20
N THR A 538 -25.92 -5.35 1.06
CA THR A 538 -27.23 -5.27 0.40
C THR A 538 -27.20 -4.71 -1.02
N LYS A 539 -26.13 -3.94 -1.38
CA LYS A 539 -26.03 -3.28 -2.68
C LYS A 539 -24.78 -3.65 -3.46
N VAL A 540 -23.59 -3.60 -2.83
CA VAL A 540 -22.32 -3.85 -3.52
C VAL A 540 -22.11 -5.34 -3.72
N PHE A 541 -22.00 -6.11 -2.64
CA PHE A 541 -21.94 -7.57 -2.61
C PHE A 541 -23.28 -8.16 -2.16
N SER A 542 -24.35 -7.77 -2.87
CA SER A 542 -25.70 -8.26 -2.58
C SER A 542 -25.77 -9.80 -2.68
N PRO A 543 -26.80 -10.45 -2.09
CA PRO A 543 -27.00 -11.89 -2.22
C PRO A 543 -26.98 -12.40 -3.66
N ASP A 544 -27.46 -11.58 -4.63
CA ASP A 544 -27.43 -11.93 -6.06
C ASP A 544 -26.01 -11.93 -6.60
N VAL A 545 -25.22 -10.89 -6.30
CA VAL A 545 -23.81 -10.80 -6.68
C VAL A 545 -23.01 -11.95 -6.05
N MET A 546 -23.27 -12.28 -4.79
CA MET A 546 -22.60 -13.41 -4.13
C MET A 546 -22.93 -14.74 -4.80
N ARG A 547 -24.18 -14.95 -5.23
CA ARG A 547 -24.57 -16.15 -6.01
C ARG A 547 -23.93 -16.19 -7.39
N GLU A 548 -23.82 -15.05 -8.07
CA GLU A 548 -23.14 -14.92 -9.36
C GLU A 548 -21.67 -15.30 -9.26
N LEU A 549 -20.96 -14.75 -8.27
CA LEU A 549 -19.55 -15.08 -7.97
C LEU A 549 -19.38 -16.59 -7.69
N GLU A 550 -20.23 -17.17 -6.85
CA GLU A 550 -20.25 -18.60 -6.55
C GLU A 550 -20.50 -19.44 -7.80
N GLY A 551 -21.42 -19.00 -8.66
CA GLY A 551 -21.74 -19.65 -9.93
C GLY A 551 -20.54 -19.73 -10.87
N HIS A 552 -19.80 -18.65 -11.02
CA HIS A 552 -18.58 -18.61 -11.84
C HIS A 552 -17.48 -19.51 -11.28
N LEU A 553 -17.24 -19.50 -9.97
CA LEU A 553 -16.28 -20.40 -9.34
C LEU A 553 -16.66 -21.87 -9.56
N SER A 554 -17.91 -22.23 -9.34
CA SER A 554 -18.39 -23.61 -9.52
C SER A 554 -18.30 -24.06 -10.99
N ALA A 555 -18.58 -23.16 -11.94
CA ALA A 555 -18.42 -23.44 -13.36
C ALA A 555 -16.94 -23.61 -13.74
N ALA A 556 -16.04 -22.79 -13.17
CA ALA A 556 -14.60 -22.91 -13.38
C ALA A 556 -14.06 -24.25 -12.84
N GLU A 557 -14.48 -24.66 -11.63
CA GLU A 557 -14.11 -25.94 -11.03
C GLU A 557 -14.56 -27.13 -11.91
N GLY A 558 -15.81 -27.09 -12.40
CA GLY A 558 -16.33 -28.13 -13.30
C GLY A 558 -15.53 -28.26 -14.59
N LYS A 559 -14.95 -27.18 -15.10
CA LYS A 559 -14.15 -27.15 -16.34
C LYS A 559 -12.69 -27.51 -16.12
N ALA A 560 -12.11 -27.22 -14.96
CA ALA A 560 -10.67 -27.34 -14.71
C ALA A 560 -10.16 -28.81 -14.65
N GLY A 561 -11.03 -29.79 -14.48
CA GLY A 561 -10.67 -31.22 -14.39
C GLY A 561 -10.11 -31.61 -13.02
N LYS A 562 -10.58 -32.71 -12.48
CA LYS A 562 -10.17 -33.18 -11.14
C LYS A 562 -8.68 -33.51 -11.07
N GLY A 563 -8.02 -33.02 -10.02
CA GLY A 563 -6.61 -33.32 -9.73
C GLY A 563 -5.60 -32.53 -10.53
N THR A 564 -6.02 -31.64 -11.44
CA THR A 564 -5.14 -30.79 -12.19
C THR A 564 -4.61 -29.63 -11.34
N LEU A 565 -3.53 -28.99 -11.78
CA LEU A 565 -2.98 -27.79 -11.14
C LEU A 565 -3.96 -26.62 -11.24
N GLU A 566 -4.67 -26.51 -12.35
CA GLU A 566 -5.72 -25.52 -12.60
C GLU A 566 -6.87 -25.66 -11.60
N ALA A 567 -7.32 -26.88 -11.34
CA ALA A 567 -8.36 -27.15 -10.32
C ALA A 567 -7.88 -26.74 -8.91
N ARG A 568 -6.65 -27.03 -8.55
CA ARG A 568 -6.05 -26.60 -7.27
C ARG A 568 -5.97 -25.06 -7.16
N ARG A 569 -5.74 -24.38 -8.28
CA ARG A 569 -5.71 -22.90 -8.34
C ARG A 569 -7.12 -22.31 -8.18
N VAL A 570 -8.13 -22.88 -8.83
CA VAL A 570 -9.53 -22.46 -8.64
C VAL A 570 -9.96 -22.68 -7.19
N ASP A 571 -9.63 -23.85 -6.59
CA ASP A 571 -9.89 -24.13 -5.18
C ASP A 571 -9.20 -23.11 -4.24
N LEU A 572 -7.95 -22.72 -4.55
CA LEU A 572 -7.25 -21.69 -3.80
C LEU A 572 -8.00 -20.35 -3.86
N MET A 573 -8.46 -19.93 -5.04
CA MET A 573 -9.24 -18.69 -5.18
C MET A 573 -10.57 -18.77 -4.43
N ARG A 574 -11.21 -19.92 -4.45
CA ARG A 574 -12.44 -20.16 -3.66
C ARG A 574 -12.17 -20.00 -2.17
N ARG A 575 -11.14 -20.64 -1.64
CA ARG A 575 -10.85 -20.62 -0.19
C ARG A 575 -10.31 -19.28 0.31
N GLU A 576 -9.36 -18.69 -0.41
CA GLU A 576 -8.55 -17.59 0.09
C GLU A 576 -8.99 -16.21 -0.46
N LEU A 577 -9.71 -16.16 -1.59
CA LEU A 577 -10.22 -14.90 -2.15
C LEU A 577 -11.73 -14.76 -1.90
N PHE A 578 -12.53 -15.78 -2.25
CA PHE A 578 -13.98 -15.75 -2.08
C PHE A 578 -14.43 -16.16 -0.68
N GLY A 579 -13.76 -17.11 -0.04
CA GLY A 579 -14.10 -17.62 1.29
C GLY A 579 -14.22 -16.55 2.36
N PRO A 580 -13.24 -15.67 2.52
CA PRO A 580 -13.33 -14.54 3.47
C PRO A 580 -14.49 -13.59 3.16
N LEU A 581 -14.73 -13.29 1.87
CA LEU A 581 -15.85 -12.46 1.42
C LEU A 581 -17.20 -13.11 1.76
N LEU A 582 -17.33 -14.39 1.49
CA LEU A 582 -18.53 -15.17 1.79
C LEU A 582 -18.77 -15.27 3.31
N ALA A 583 -17.73 -15.47 4.10
CA ALA A 583 -17.82 -15.53 5.55
C ALA A 583 -18.30 -14.19 6.13
N ALA A 584 -17.74 -13.06 5.66
CA ALA A 584 -18.16 -11.72 6.09
C ALA A 584 -19.61 -11.42 5.67
N SER A 585 -19.99 -11.76 4.44
CA SER A 585 -21.38 -11.63 3.95
C SER A 585 -22.35 -12.48 4.78
N LYS A 586 -22.01 -13.73 5.07
CA LYS A 586 -22.86 -14.62 5.90
C LYS A 586 -22.96 -14.13 7.34
N ALA A 587 -21.88 -13.62 7.91
CA ALA A 587 -21.88 -13.05 9.24
C ALA A 587 -22.86 -11.86 9.34
N TYR A 588 -22.91 -11.03 8.31
CA TYR A 588 -23.84 -9.91 8.24
C TYR A 588 -25.27 -10.35 7.90
N CYS A 589 -25.47 -11.09 6.80
CA CYS A 589 -26.80 -11.44 6.30
C CYS A 589 -27.48 -12.55 7.12
N GLY A 590 -26.70 -13.46 7.71
CA GLY A 590 -27.24 -14.52 8.59
C GLY A 590 -27.87 -13.99 9.87
N ALA A 591 -27.57 -12.77 10.18
CA ALA A 591 -28.13 -12.04 11.31
C ALA A 591 -29.38 -11.21 10.97
N GLY A 592 -29.89 -11.19 9.73
CA GLY A 592 -31.22 -10.68 9.33
C GLY A 592 -31.56 -9.23 9.73
N GLY A 593 -31.07 -8.19 9.04
CA GLY A 593 -31.50 -6.82 9.20
C GLY A 593 -31.40 -6.29 10.64
N ILE A 594 -32.43 -5.58 11.11
CA ILE A 594 -32.50 -5.06 12.49
C ILE A 594 -32.42 -6.17 13.54
N ALA A 595 -33.02 -7.33 13.28
CA ALA A 595 -32.94 -8.49 14.19
C ALA A 595 -31.49 -8.97 14.32
N GLY A 596 -30.74 -8.95 13.23
CA GLY A 596 -29.33 -9.28 13.24
C GLY A 596 -28.44 -8.27 13.89
N GLU A 597 -28.69 -7.01 13.67
CA GLU A 597 -27.98 -5.97 14.40
C GLU A 597 -28.22 -6.09 15.91
N LYS A 598 -29.45 -6.42 16.34
CA LYS A 598 -29.77 -6.74 17.73
C LYS A 598 -29.06 -7.99 18.23
N ALA A 599 -28.97 -9.06 17.41
CA ALA A 599 -28.24 -10.28 17.73
C ALA A 599 -26.71 -10.03 17.84
N ARG A 600 -26.17 -9.22 16.94
CA ARG A 600 -24.74 -8.79 17.03
C ARG A 600 -24.48 -8.03 18.34
N ARG A 601 -25.39 -7.14 18.72
CA ARG A 601 -25.30 -6.42 19.99
C ARG A 601 -25.36 -7.39 21.18
N ALA A 602 -26.27 -8.34 21.16
CA ALA A 602 -26.43 -9.34 22.21
C ALA A 602 -25.25 -10.30 22.35
N ALA A 603 -24.46 -10.50 21.28
CA ALA A 603 -23.23 -11.30 21.30
C ALA A 603 -22.02 -10.56 21.95
N PHE A 604 -22.14 -9.29 22.27
CA PHE A 604 -21.08 -8.59 23.03
C PHE A 604 -21.01 -9.16 24.45
N PRO A 605 -19.79 -9.36 24.99
CA PRO A 605 -19.65 -9.78 26.37
C PRO A 605 -20.44 -8.84 27.31
N ALA A 606 -21.13 -9.47 28.26
CA ALA A 606 -21.87 -8.72 29.25
C ALA A 606 -20.98 -7.78 30.08
N GLY A 607 -21.46 -6.58 30.35
CA GLY A 607 -20.81 -5.57 31.15
C GLY A 607 -21.83 -4.73 31.91
N SER A 608 -21.37 -3.97 32.91
CA SER A 608 -22.24 -3.00 33.61
C SER A 608 -22.37 -1.75 32.76
N ASP A 609 -23.59 -1.44 32.34
CA ASP A 609 -23.87 -0.23 31.56
C ASP A 609 -23.81 1.03 32.44
N LEU A 610 -22.81 1.86 32.21
CA LEU A 610 -22.58 3.12 32.93
C LEU A 610 -23.46 4.28 32.41
N LEU A 611 -24.22 4.05 31.36
CA LEU A 611 -25.14 5.05 30.75
C LEU A 611 -26.61 4.69 30.90
N ALA A 612 -26.94 3.61 31.65
CA ALA A 612 -28.36 3.18 31.82
C ALA A 612 -29.29 4.29 32.28
N ASP A 613 -28.85 5.15 33.22
CA ASP A 613 -29.59 6.29 33.75
C ASP A 613 -29.11 7.63 33.17
N ALA A 614 -28.42 7.63 32.02
CA ALA A 614 -27.79 8.82 31.48
C ALA A 614 -28.83 9.81 30.94
N LYS A 615 -28.73 11.06 31.36
CA LYS A 615 -29.49 12.15 30.77
C LYS A 615 -28.73 12.77 29.62
N TRP A 616 -29.29 12.68 28.43
CA TRP A 616 -28.72 13.24 27.22
C TRP A 616 -29.14 14.68 27.02
N ARG A 617 -28.19 15.55 26.72
CA ARG A 617 -28.41 16.97 26.47
C ARG A 617 -28.14 17.31 25.02
N PRO A 618 -29.13 17.79 24.25
CA PRO A 618 -28.92 18.28 22.89
C PRO A 618 -28.00 19.51 22.88
N TYR A 619 -27.12 19.59 21.88
CA TYR A 619 -26.18 20.70 21.72
C TYR A 619 -25.85 20.92 20.23
N GLU A 620 -25.86 22.20 19.80
CA GLU A 620 -25.70 22.64 18.41
C GLU A 620 -26.67 21.94 17.43
N ALA A 621 -26.84 22.51 16.23
CA ALA A 621 -27.76 22.05 15.21
C ALA A 621 -29.21 21.83 15.75
N LYS A 622 -30.03 21.13 14.97
CA LYS A 622 -31.38 20.70 15.42
C LYS A 622 -31.26 19.33 16.09
N SER A 623 -30.83 19.30 17.33
CA SER A 623 -30.74 18.07 18.12
C SER A 623 -31.95 17.97 19.06
N ARG A 624 -32.60 16.79 19.10
CA ARG A 624 -33.84 16.57 19.89
C ARG A 624 -33.96 15.10 20.29
N VAL A 625 -34.83 14.84 21.25
CA VAL A 625 -35.43 13.53 21.49
C VAL A 625 -36.51 13.31 20.43
N ASP A 626 -36.51 12.16 19.78
CA ASP A 626 -37.44 11.78 18.72
C ASP A 626 -38.29 10.59 19.17
N THR A 627 -39.59 10.79 19.26
CA THR A 627 -40.55 9.77 19.71
C THR A 627 -41.24 9.05 18.55
N GLU A 628 -40.91 9.40 17.30
CA GLU A 628 -41.49 8.80 16.10
C GLU A 628 -40.52 7.78 15.45
N VAL A 629 -39.23 8.06 15.49
CA VAL A 629 -38.17 7.23 14.86
C VAL A 629 -37.27 6.68 15.95
N PHE A 630 -37.55 5.48 16.42
CA PHE A 630 -36.70 4.79 17.41
C PHE A 630 -36.57 3.30 17.10
N LEU A 631 -35.56 2.65 17.65
CA LEU A 631 -35.35 1.20 17.63
C LEU A 631 -35.89 0.52 18.87
N SER A 632 -35.74 1.19 20.01
CA SER A 632 -36.19 0.74 21.33
C SER A 632 -37.04 1.85 21.97
N ALA A 633 -38.30 1.51 22.29
CA ALA A 633 -39.20 2.48 22.91
C ALA A 633 -38.62 3.04 24.23
N PRO A 634 -38.94 4.28 24.62
CA PRO A 634 -39.95 5.15 23.99
C PRO A 634 -39.42 6.13 22.94
N ASP A 635 -38.12 6.30 22.76
CA ASP A 635 -37.53 7.36 21.94
C ASP A 635 -36.12 7.09 21.48
N SER A 636 -35.58 7.94 20.59
CA SER A 636 -34.18 8.02 20.19
C SER A 636 -33.67 9.45 20.27
N LEU A 637 -32.35 9.63 20.09
CA LEU A 637 -31.74 10.94 19.92
C LEU A 637 -31.62 11.26 18.44
N CYS A 638 -32.24 12.33 17.96
CA CYS A 638 -32.17 12.81 16.59
C CYS A 638 -31.26 14.03 16.48
N ILE A 639 -30.42 14.07 15.45
CA ILE A 639 -29.54 15.19 15.11
C ILE A 639 -29.67 15.48 13.62
N GLU A 640 -30.12 16.70 13.29
CA GLU A 640 -30.21 17.21 11.92
C GLU A 640 -29.16 18.30 11.71
N THR A 641 -28.42 18.20 10.64
CA THR A 641 -27.36 19.15 10.24
C THR A 641 -27.66 19.76 8.88
N THR A 642 -27.22 21.01 8.67
CA THR A 642 -27.41 21.77 7.42
C THR A 642 -26.05 22.20 6.86
N PRO A 643 -26.01 22.73 5.62
CA PRO A 643 -24.75 23.29 5.07
C PRO A 643 -24.11 24.38 5.94
N GLU A 644 -24.90 25.13 6.70
CA GLU A 644 -24.48 26.22 7.60
C GLU A 644 -24.04 25.67 8.97
N LYS A 645 -24.70 24.60 9.44
CA LYS A 645 -24.45 23.95 10.74
C LYS A 645 -24.16 22.48 10.54
N ARG A 646 -22.91 22.17 10.16
CA ARG A 646 -22.45 20.83 9.77
C ARG A 646 -22.07 19.93 10.94
N THR A 647 -22.24 20.39 12.17
CA THR A 647 -21.96 19.61 13.38
C THR A 647 -23.04 19.82 14.41
N GLY A 648 -23.53 18.72 14.98
CA GLY A 648 -24.44 18.69 16.09
C GLY A 648 -24.23 17.46 16.93
N TYR A 649 -24.56 17.49 18.21
CA TYR A 649 -24.39 16.36 19.10
C TYR A 649 -25.35 16.36 20.29
N CYS A 650 -25.59 15.17 20.82
CA CYS A 650 -26.16 14.95 22.12
C CYS A 650 -25.06 14.47 23.07
N PHE A 651 -25.05 15.01 24.30
CA PHE A 651 -23.97 14.81 25.26
C PHE A 651 -24.49 14.22 26.57
N SER A 652 -23.70 13.29 27.11
CA SER A 652 -23.84 12.78 28.49
C SER A 652 -22.44 12.53 29.09
N SER A 653 -22.36 11.93 30.28
CA SER A 653 -21.10 11.60 30.93
C SER A 653 -21.22 10.38 31.83
N ALA A 654 -20.11 9.65 31.97
CA ALA A 654 -19.96 8.51 32.86
C ALA A 654 -18.70 8.63 33.70
N VAL A 655 -18.70 8.06 34.89
CA VAL A 655 -17.52 7.95 35.76
C VAL A 655 -16.76 6.70 35.37
N LEU A 656 -15.47 6.86 34.99
CA LEU A 656 -14.61 5.75 34.62
C LEU A 656 -13.51 5.51 35.66
N LYS A 657 -13.03 4.28 35.73
CA LYS A 657 -11.92 3.85 36.59
C LYS A 657 -10.60 3.88 35.86
N PRO A 658 -9.45 4.09 36.52
CA PRO A 658 -8.12 3.91 35.92
C PRO A 658 -7.87 2.48 35.45
N SER A 659 -6.99 2.30 34.45
CA SER A 659 -6.53 1.00 33.94
C SER A 659 -7.66 -0.01 33.69
N THR A 660 -8.77 0.45 33.18
CA THR A 660 -10.00 -0.34 33.03
C THR A 660 -10.46 -0.32 31.57
N LYS A 661 -10.89 -1.49 31.08
CA LYS A 661 -11.39 -1.64 29.70
C LYS A 661 -12.89 -1.33 29.66
N TYR A 662 -13.27 -0.62 28.62
CA TYR A 662 -14.63 -0.24 28.34
C TYR A 662 -15.00 -0.54 26.88
N ARG A 663 -16.29 -0.76 26.64
CA ARG A 663 -16.89 -0.81 25.32
C ARG A 663 -18.04 0.19 25.26
N ILE A 664 -17.96 1.14 24.32
CA ILE A 664 -19.12 1.93 23.91
C ILE A 664 -19.81 1.22 22.75
N SER A 665 -21.12 1.14 22.79
CA SER A 665 -21.92 0.60 21.70
C SER A 665 -23.27 1.33 21.63
N TYR A 666 -23.79 1.50 20.42
CA TYR A 666 -25.04 2.21 20.13
C TYR A 666 -25.59 1.76 18.80
N PHE A 667 -26.88 1.94 18.61
CA PHE A 667 -27.48 1.86 17.28
C PHE A 667 -27.54 3.25 16.65
N ALA A 668 -27.26 3.32 15.35
CA ALA A 668 -27.43 4.54 14.58
C ALA A 668 -28.19 4.27 13.28
N LYS A 669 -29.08 5.21 12.91
CA LYS A 669 -29.79 5.25 11.63
C LYS A 669 -29.45 6.57 10.95
N CYS A 670 -29.09 6.52 9.65
CA CYS A 670 -28.67 7.68 8.88
C CYS A 670 -29.67 7.99 7.76
N GLY A 671 -30.03 9.27 7.61
CA GLY A 671 -30.81 9.80 6.49
C GLY A 671 -29.99 10.78 5.67
N ASP A 672 -29.54 10.36 4.48
CA ASP A 672 -28.78 11.16 3.51
C ASP A 672 -27.57 11.93 4.11
N VAL A 673 -26.80 11.28 4.96
CA VAL A 673 -25.66 11.91 5.63
C VAL A 673 -24.51 12.06 4.65
N LYS A 674 -24.17 13.29 4.28
CA LYS A 674 -23.11 13.66 3.35
C LYS A 674 -21.94 14.31 4.09
N PRO A 675 -20.79 13.63 4.27
CA PRO A 675 -19.59 14.24 4.86
C PRO A 675 -19.11 15.44 4.04
N THR A 676 -18.75 16.52 4.72
CA THR A 676 -18.23 17.75 4.11
C THR A 676 -16.73 17.91 4.31
N SER A 677 -16.14 17.08 5.14
CA SER A 677 -14.68 16.99 5.35
C SER A 677 -14.32 15.63 5.93
N ARG A 678 -13.01 15.38 6.03
CA ARG A 678 -12.49 14.18 6.71
C ARG A 678 -12.98 14.09 8.15
N GLY A 679 -13.27 12.85 8.59
CA GLY A 679 -13.85 12.61 9.91
C GLY A 679 -15.22 13.28 10.03
N GLY A 680 -15.89 13.47 8.89
CA GLY A 680 -17.29 13.82 8.79
C GLY A 680 -18.16 12.57 8.77
N GLY A 681 -19.37 12.68 9.34
CA GLY A 681 -20.32 11.58 9.43
C GLY A 681 -20.90 11.43 10.84
N VAL A 682 -21.55 10.30 11.04
CA VAL A 682 -22.23 9.93 12.29
C VAL A 682 -21.28 9.08 13.15
N CYS A 683 -21.02 9.50 14.38
CA CYS A 683 -20.10 8.79 15.27
C CYS A 683 -20.42 9.02 16.75
N CYS A 684 -19.81 8.21 17.61
CA CYS A 684 -19.72 8.49 19.05
C CYS A 684 -18.30 8.97 19.41
N VAL A 685 -18.21 9.86 20.39
CA VAL A 685 -16.94 10.44 20.86
C VAL A 685 -16.85 10.34 22.38
N ILE A 686 -15.72 9.82 22.86
CA ILE A 686 -15.38 9.82 24.28
C ILE A 686 -14.34 10.92 24.53
N ASN A 687 -14.65 11.83 25.46
CA ASN A 687 -13.76 12.89 25.90
C ASN A 687 -13.29 12.63 27.33
N PRO A 688 -11.99 12.76 27.62
CA PRO A 688 -11.47 12.57 28.97
C PRO A 688 -11.80 13.77 29.88
N PRO A 689 -11.65 13.61 31.17
CA PRO A 689 -11.56 14.72 32.11
C PRO A 689 -10.40 15.65 31.73
N LYS A 690 -10.55 16.94 32.05
CA LYS A 690 -9.50 17.94 31.81
C LYS A 690 -8.21 17.55 32.56
N GLY A 691 -7.11 17.44 31.86
CA GLY A 691 -5.79 17.15 32.45
C GLY A 691 -5.47 15.66 32.64
N SER A 692 -6.33 14.73 32.22
CA SER A 692 -6.05 13.30 32.27
C SER A 692 -5.52 12.77 30.92
N ALA A 693 -4.64 11.77 31.00
CA ALA A 693 -4.20 10.96 29.87
C ALA A 693 -5.29 9.94 29.52
N LEU A 694 -5.31 9.41 28.58
CA LEU A 694 -5.20 8.49 27.51
C LEU A 694 -6.01 7.21 27.67
N ALA A 695 -6.74 6.92 26.65
CA ALA A 695 -7.32 5.60 26.47
C ALA A 695 -6.55 4.81 25.40
N LYS A 696 -6.24 3.55 25.66
CA LYS A 696 -5.65 2.61 24.72
C LYS A 696 -6.76 1.97 23.88
N VAL A 697 -6.59 1.97 22.57
CA VAL A 697 -7.52 1.28 21.66
C VAL A 697 -6.92 -0.03 21.15
N PRO A 698 -7.73 -1.05 20.85
CA PRO A 698 -7.24 -2.26 20.19
C PRO A 698 -6.49 -1.92 18.90
N GLY A 699 -5.32 -2.52 18.70
CA GLY A 699 -4.46 -2.22 17.55
C GLY A 699 -3.33 -1.20 17.81
N GLY A 700 -3.19 -0.70 19.04
CA GLY A 700 -1.98 0.03 19.48
C GLY A 700 -1.95 1.52 19.14
N GLY A 701 -3.06 2.14 18.83
CA GLY A 701 -3.16 3.59 18.64
C GLY A 701 -3.63 4.33 19.90
N TRP A 702 -3.12 5.55 20.10
CA TRP A 702 -3.61 6.46 21.14
C TRP A 702 -4.18 7.70 20.45
N THR A 703 -5.45 8.01 20.67
CA THR A 703 -6.05 9.26 20.15
C THR A 703 -6.93 9.90 21.21
N PHE A 704 -6.96 11.23 21.20
CA PHE A 704 -7.85 11.96 22.06
C PHE A 704 -8.40 13.19 21.35
N PRO A 705 -9.70 13.44 21.37
CA PRO A 705 -10.80 12.57 21.84
C PRO A 705 -10.88 11.27 21.02
N LEU A 706 -11.42 10.20 21.65
CA LEU A 706 -11.67 8.94 20.96
C LEU A 706 -12.90 9.05 20.07
N TYR A 707 -12.72 8.70 18.82
CA TYR A 707 -13.81 8.64 17.84
C TYR A 707 -14.11 7.19 17.49
N GLY A 708 -15.38 6.84 17.50
CA GLY A 708 -15.87 5.63 16.84
C GLY A 708 -15.80 5.73 15.32
N ASN A 709 -16.19 4.66 14.65
CA ASN A 709 -16.32 4.64 13.20
C ASN A 709 -17.34 5.69 12.74
N PHE A 710 -17.08 6.29 11.57
CA PHE A 710 -17.98 7.27 10.96
C PHE A 710 -18.91 6.57 9.99
N LEU A 711 -20.23 6.77 10.18
CA LEU A 711 -21.26 6.36 9.23
C LEU A 711 -21.63 7.53 8.32
N ALA A 712 -22.01 7.20 7.08
CA ALA A 712 -22.46 8.16 6.08
C ALA A 712 -23.53 7.53 5.16
N GLY A 713 -24.17 8.34 4.32
CA GLY A 713 -25.21 7.90 3.39
C GLY A 713 -26.57 7.70 4.10
N THR A 714 -27.35 6.77 3.58
CA THR A 714 -28.65 6.37 4.16
C THR A 714 -28.53 4.92 4.64
N THR A 715 -28.76 4.70 5.94
CA THR A 715 -28.72 3.38 6.56
C THR A 715 -29.96 3.18 7.42
N ASP A 716 -30.43 1.94 7.53
CA ASP A 716 -31.32 1.57 8.62
C ASP A 716 -30.50 1.43 9.91
N TRP A 717 -31.12 1.04 11.01
CA TRP A 717 -30.48 0.87 12.30
C TRP A 717 -29.32 -0.12 12.23
N ILE A 718 -28.10 0.38 12.52
CA ILE A 718 -26.84 -0.39 12.51
C ILE A 718 -26.20 -0.24 13.89
N VAL A 719 -25.76 -1.36 14.47
CA VAL A 719 -24.99 -1.33 15.70
C VAL A 719 -23.55 -0.89 15.42
N GLN A 720 -23.09 0.06 16.21
CA GLN A 720 -21.70 0.52 16.24
C GLN A 720 -21.09 0.24 17.61
N ALA A 721 -19.83 -0.16 17.64
CA ALA A 721 -19.10 -0.36 18.88
C ALA A 721 -17.61 -0.11 18.70
N PHE A 722 -16.96 0.33 19.77
CA PHE A 722 -15.51 0.29 19.91
C PHE A 722 -15.08 0.12 21.35
N GLU A 723 -13.88 -0.43 21.53
CA GLU A 723 -13.30 -0.69 22.85
C GLU A 723 -12.14 0.28 23.12
N PHE A 724 -11.95 0.59 24.39
CA PHE A 724 -10.84 1.40 24.87
C PHE A 724 -10.45 1.03 26.29
N GLU A 725 -9.25 1.41 26.71
CA GLU A 725 -8.76 1.21 28.08
C GLU A 725 -8.27 2.56 28.63
N THR A 726 -8.72 2.93 29.82
CA THR A 726 -8.26 4.14 30.51
C THR A 726 -6.83 3.98 31.00
N GLY A 727 -6.04 5.05 31.00
CA GLY A 727 -4.69 5.05 31.54
C GLY A 727 -4.64 4.87 33.06
N SER A 728 -3.47 4.52 33.59
CA SER A 728 -3.24 4.43 35.05
C SER A 728 -3.36 5.78 35.77
N ASP A 729 -3.18 6.86 35.03
CA ASP A 729 -3.30 8.26 35.46
C ASP A 729 -4.70 8.85 35.31
N TRP A 730 -5.68 8.05 34.95
CA TRP A 730 -7.09 8.47 34.94
C TRP A 730 -7.52 8.86 36.36
N PRO A 731 -8.07 10.08 36.57
CA PRO A 731 -8.39 10.54 37.91
C PRO A 731 -9.48 9.68 38.55
N LYS A 732 -9.29 9.33 39.81
CA LYS A 732 -10.29 8.58 40.57
C LYS A 732 -11.61 9.37 40.62
N GLY A 733 -12.69 8.76 40.15
CA GLY A 733 -13.98 9.44 40.00
C GLY A 733 -14.06 10.40 38.81
N GLY A 734 -13.07 10.35 37.89
CA GLY A 734 -13.03 11.19 36.71
C GLY A 734 -14.17 10.89 35.75
N LYS A 735 -14.90 11.92 35.33
CA LYS A 735 -16.02 11.82 34.39
C LYS A 735 -15.52 11.93 32.96
N ALA A 736 -15.75 10.88 32.16
CA ALA A 736 -15.64 10.97 30.71
C ALA A 736 -16.87 11.61 30.11
N GLY A 737 -16.69 12.55 29.18
CA GLY A 737 -17.77 13.03 28.35
C GLY A 737 -18.08 12.04 27.24
N VAL A 738 -19.35 11.66 27.06
CA VAL A 738 -19.82 10.79 25.98
C VAL A 738 -20.73 11.59 25.07
N SER A 739 -20.48 11.59 23.79
CA SER A 739 -21.37 12.30 22.84
C SER A 739 -21.57 11.50 21.57
N VAL A 740 -22.83 11.41 21.14
CA VAL A 740 -23.19 10.96 19.81
C VAL A 740 -23.35 12.18 18.90
N ARG A 741 -22.83 12.10 17.67
CA ARG A 741 -22.64 13.28 16.82
C ARG A 741 -22.95 12.99 15.35
N VAL A 742 -23.50 14.00 14.69
CA VAL A 742 -23.26 14.26 13.28
C VAL A 742 -22.18 15.33 13.22
N ARG A 743 -21.05 15.04 12.62
CA ARG A 743 -19.88 15.91 12.61
C ARG A 743 -19.42 16.16 11.18
N ASN A 744 -19.15 17.43 10.84
CA ASN A 744 -18.66 17.83 9.52
C ASN A 744 -19.43 17.12 8.39
N ALA A 745 -20.74 17.04 8.51
CA ALA A 745 -21.62 16.37 7.56
C ALA A 745 -22.95 17.09 7.49
N VAL A 746 -23.69 16.90 6.41
CA VAL A 746 -25.07 17.37 6.23
C VAL A 746 -25.98 16.16 6.16
N GLY A 747 -27.07 16.14 6.90
CA GLY A 747 -28.02 15.03 6.92
C GLY A 747 -28.64 14.82 8.30
N THR A 748 -29.39 13.73 8.46
CA THR A 748 -30.07 13.37 9.70
C THR A 748 -29.53 12.06 10.25
N ALA A 749 -29.34 11.99 11.57
CA ALA A 749 -28.99 10.74 12.24
C ALA A 749 -29.85 10.55 13.50
N HIS A 750 -30.24 9.31 13.73
CA HIS A 750 -30.89 8.88 14.98
C HIS A 750 -29.94 7.92 15.71
N PHE A 751 -29.93 8.01 17.04
CA PHE A 751 -29.14 7.17 17.92
C PHE A 751 -30.02 6.58 19.01
N ASP A 752 -29.84 5.29 19.26
CA ASP A 752 -30.65 4.53 20.20
C ASP A 752 -29.83 3.50 20.95
N ASP A 753 -30.32 3.04 22.10
CA ASP A 753 -29.73 2.00 22.93
C ASP A 753 -28.20 2.21 23.12
N ILE A 754 -27.82 3.40 23.57
CA ILE A 754 -26.44 3.82 23.76
C ILE A 754 -25.94 3.28 25.10
N ARG A 755 -24.91 2.44 25.09
CA ARG A 755 -24.34 1.81 26.29
C ARG A 755 -22.84 2.03 26.38
N LEU A 756 -22.35 2.18 27.61
CA LEU A 756 -20.94 2.15 27.94
C LEU A 756 -20.69 1.06 28.99
N ASP A 757 -20.26 -0.09 28.51
CA ASP A 757 -20.05 -1.27 29.35
C ASP A 757 -18.63 -1.29 29.93
N GLU A 758 -18.52 -1.46 31.25
CA GLU A 758 -17.25 -1.82 31.89
C GLU A 758 -17.00 -3.31 31.63
N MET A 759 -15.87 -3.63 31.02
CA MET A 759 -15.52 -5.00 30.64
C MET A 759 -14.78 -5.71 31.77
N GLU A 760 -15.17 -6.93 32.10
CA GLU A 760 -14.45 -7.76 33.05
C GLU A 760 -13.01 -8.01 32.58
N GLN A 761 -12.03 -7.77 33.44
CA GLN A 761 -10.67 -8.18 33.19
C GLN A 761 -10.59 -9.72 33.28
N ASN A 762 -10.37 -10.38 32.14
CA ASN A 762 -10.00 -11.80 32.17
C ASN A 762 -8.73 -11.95 33.03
N LYS A 763 -8.89 -12.43 34.24
CA LYS A 763 -7.78 -12.96 35.06
C LYS A 763 -7.23 -14.20 34.37
N LYS A 764 -6.44 -14.03 33.31
CA LYS A 764 -5.60 -15.13 32.80
C LYS A 764 -4.52 -15.40 33.86
N GLY A 765 -4.56 -16.62 34.35
CA GLY A 765 -3.81 -17.22 35.39
C GLY A 765 -2.37 -16.78 35.56
N LYS A 766 -2.09 -16.36 36.77
CA LYS A 766 -0.85 -16.71 37.43
C LYS A 766 -1.00 -18.18 37.89
N ASP A 767 -0.60 -19.09 37.02
CA ASP A 767 -0.19 -20.45 37.41
C ASP A 767 0.27 -21.19 36.16
N SER A 768 1.56 -21.01 35.85
CA SER A 768 2.46 -22.07 35.37
C SER A 768 3.88 -21.47 35.34
N LYS A 769 4.62 -21.88 36.37
CA LYS A 769 6.08 -21.77 36.36
C LYS A 769 6.71 -22.60 35.28
#